data_054410b5f8ff260d568422285f60f1b0
#
_entry.id   054410b5f8ff260d568422285f60f1b0
#
_cell.length_a   1.000
_cell.length_b   1.000
_cell.length_c   1.000
_cell.angle_alpha   90.00
_cell.angle_beta   90.00
_cell.angle_gamma   90.00
#
_symmetry.space_group_name_H-M   'P 1'
#
loop_
_entity.id
_entity.type
_entity.pdbx_description
1 polymer ?
#
loop_
_entity_poly.entity_id
_entity_poly.type
_entity_poly.pdbx_seq_one_letter_code
_entity_poly.pdbx_strand_id
1 'polypeptide(L)'
;MRRAKILLILLLFFAFADIFAEETVSEIIWESPLPKSEFSNLIKIKEGEPLSIKKIRRTVKLLYATRKFQQVAVYSEKRGGSEVAVRIEAAPQLIIADTKISGNSKFTRREIKLAAGIEKYGLYFEENLGKIRDEIIYFYRQNGFFEVLVNAAGEKISDSEVILTINITEGPQSKITAFDLVGRLYKSEKRRLSYELENKFKNEPYTDKNINEVVLFVSDYYKEKGYLDVSVGSTKLRKGVIQLNIQKGSLYRTEIRGVYYFAPITIRKIVESFTNYQNNLKSVKRKISDFYNAYAFHDAEIDIRLEEKAVPGRITRRIIVIDIKENRRRFINNIVLDGASDENRRIVVKRLSDFIEKKIDEEDFPRTKISRTHTGGGFTDADGKKADVTKDSMTDKVELPDSPTGIPKTYLEDIRDIVEKVYHNQGYADCEISDARIVETPAGELELSMQVTENTQYMLTEVTAVTGNPEYDKSIRKKIKLPKALPFNEEIVDAYKKRISDFLTDKGYIFNFVTYETEFNGSSVHVEFRAEYLFKVKVTEVVLAGNYLTSSWAVRHILRIEPNDVLKGDSLTYSRRNLLQTGVFQMVDINFIDPETPDPEKDVVVFVSEADRFRVSPGIGISTDDGARLTGVFEWNNMIGSTISSRLSLKLSRKIELFMFNSKFKKHYSKDFTKGQHLERKISLSFLIPDLFIPKLPLSFQIDAFHMHYIKSNVGLPYMIDKNGLYFSFFRRFNMNYFISTGVEVSYQYEKDYNIADGGEVSYEKLNRLVISPEIRGYLDFRNSPFFPTKGWKLALRYVNKSSVYGDKNRFSQVEGNIAVYIPLTYRVNFAGDREALNRIIYHAYIQSAILIPHSGKLSSDDVLKLGGNTTVRGFFTDELAPNDQKEEAPEGKFYMFMRNELRFRVISDLYIVGFFDFGNLWEQVSHVGDGEVFRYASGGGLMYASPIGSITAQAGFNLKPREGENVWTFHIYLSTL
;
A
#
# COMPACT_ATOMS: atom_id res chain seq x y z
N MET A 1 93.19 5.45 11.50
CA MET A 1 91.96 6.30 11.45
C MET A 1 90.81 5.76 10.63
N ARG A 2 90.97 4.90 9.59
CA ARG A 2 89.79 4.32 8.83
C ARG A 2 88.96 3.22 9.56
N ARG A 3 89.64 2.42 10.44
CA ARG A 3 88.96 1.36 11.19
C ARG A 3 88.05 1.88 12.37
N ALA A 4 88.41 3.01 13.00
CA ALA A 4 87.70 3.66 14.05
C ALA A 4 86.39 4.36 13.53
N LYS A 5 86.41 4.87 12.27
CA LYS A 5 85.24 5.48 11.62
C LYS A 5 84.19 4.41 11.21
N ILE A 6 84.62 3.18 10.85
CA ILE A 6 83.73 2.13 10.48
C ILE A 6 83.03 1.53 11.74
N LEU A 7 83.79 1.45 12.88
CA LEU A 7 83.25 1.00 14.13
C LEU A 7 82.22 2.01 14.73
N LEU A 8 82.47 3.30 14.56
CA LEU A 8 81.57 4.37 15.00
C LEU A 8 80.31 4.46 14.14
N ILE A 9 80.40 4.18 12.80
CA ILE A 9 79.23 4.07 11.92
C ILE A 9 78.42 2.79 12.20
N LEU A 10 79.07 1.67 12.51
CA LEU A 10 78.40 0.47 12.94
C LEU A 10 77.72 0.59 14.31
N LEU A 11 78.38 1.25 15.28
CA LEU A 11 77.80 1.59 16.58
C LEU A 11 76.64 2.59 16.47
N LEU A 12 76.72 3.57 15.58
CA LEU A 12 75.58 4.47 15.24
C LEU A 12 74.46 3.73 14.51
N PHE A 13 74.77 2.74 13.62
CA PHE A 13 73.75 1.91 12.98
C PHE A 13 73.05 0.95 13.97
N PHE A 14 73.78 0.42 15.00
CA PHE A 14 73.15 -0.35 16.06
C PHE A 14 72.39 0.49 17.04
N ALA A 15 72.82 1.73 17.31
CA ALA A 15 72.06 2.69 18.14
C ALA A 15 70.82 3.27 17.44
N PHE A 16 70.80 3.28 16.09
CA PHE A 16 69.62 3.63 15.32
C PHE A 16 68.67 2.45 15.03
N ALA A 17 69.19 1.19 15.17
CA ALA A 17 68.33 0.02 14.99
C ALA A 17 67.31 -0.18 16.14
N ASP A 18 67.62 0.31 17.34
CA ASP A 18 66.71 0.32 18.49
C ASP A 18 65.67 1.44 18.43
N ILE A 19 65.79 2.42 17.51
CA ILE A 19 64.81 3.53 17.39
C ILE A 19 63.62 3.16 16.46
N PHE A 20 63.69 2.03 15.72
CA PHE A 20 62.61 1.54 14.85
C PHE A 20 62.24 0.09 15.17
N ALA A 21 62.33 -0.33 16.45
CA ALA A 21 61.69 -1.60 16.80
C ALA A 21 60.20 -1.39 16.72
N GLU A 22 59.60 -1.95 15.68
CA GLU A 22 58.13 -1.97 15.57
C GLU A 22 57.51 -2.64 16.82
N GLU A 23 56.69 -1.89 17.56
CA GLU A 23 55.99 -2.45 18.73
C GLU A 23 55.13 -3.64 18.28
N THR A 24 55.36 -4.82 18.88
CA THR A 24 54.62 -6.05 18.55
C THR A 24 53.55 -6.34 19.62
N VAL A 25 52.37 -6.66 19.16
CA VAL A 25 51.25 -6.97 20.05
C VAL A 25 51.47 -8.31 20.75
N SER A 26 51.71 -8.29 22.08
CA SER A 26 51.89 -9.50 22.86
C SER A 26 50.61 -10.14 23.31
N GLU A 27 49.59 -9.32 23.59
CA GLU A 27 48.30 -9.76 24.14
C GLU A 27 47.18 -8.81 23.75
N ILE A 28 45.95 -9.36 23.57
CA ILE A 28 44.73 -8.57 23.36
C ILE A 28 43.75 -8.78 24.51
N ILE A 29 43.64 -7.78 25.38
CA ILE A 29 42.76 -7.76 26.55
C ILE A 29 41.42 -7.19 26.09
N TRP A 30 40.35 -7.96 26.27
CA TRP A 30 38.99 -7.55 25.97
C TRP A 30 38.23 -7.20 27.25
N GLU A 31 37.87 -5.94 27.41
CA GLU A 31 37.12 -5.42 28.55
C GLU A 31 35.72 -4.97 28.09
N SER A 32 34.81 -5.92 28.04
CA SER A 32 33.40 -5.71 27.76
C SER A 32 32.57 -6.83 28.40
N PRO A 33 31.35 -6.53 28.86
CA PRO A 33 30.39 -7.54 29.27
C PRO A 33 29.96 -8.49 28.14
N LEU A 34 30.03 -7.99 26.89
CA LEU A 34 29.70 -8.81 25.72
C LEU A 34 30.88 -9.75 25.37
N PRO A 35 30.60 -11.02 24.98
CA PRO A 35 31.63 -12.01 24.77
C PRO A 35 32.54 -11.71 23.58
N LYS A 36 33.86 -11.73 23.78
CA LYS A 36 34.88 -11.51 22.72
C LYS A 36 34.63 -12.37 21.49
N SER A 37 34.17 -13.62 21.68
CA SER A 37 33.92 -14.58 20.60
C SER A 37 32.96 -14.08 19.53
N GLU A 38 31.98 -13.25 19.88
CA GLU A 38 31.01 -12.65 18.94
C GLU A 38 31.65 -11.62 18.01
N PHE A 39 32.69 -10.94 18.48
CA PHE A 39 33.33 -9.83 17.78
C PHE A 39 34.75 -10.15 17.29
N SER A 40 35.22 -11.35 17.51
CA SER A 40 36.61 -11.77 17.20
C SER A 40 36.98 -11.50 15.74
N ASN A 41 36.04 -11.68 14.79
CA ASN A 41 36.26 -11.40 13.38
C ASN A 41 36.40 -9.91 13.07
N LEU A 42 35.87 -9.04 13.93
CA LEU A 42 35.91 -7.58 13.75
C LEU A 42 37.16 -6.95 14.34
N ILE A 43 37.85 -7.67 15.24
CA ILE A 43 39.13 -7.27 15.81
C ILE A 43 40.24 -7.59 14.81
N LYS A 44 40.78 -6.55 14.16
CA LYS A 44 41.80 -6.70 13.10
C LYS A 44 43.21 -6.67 13.63
N ILE A 45 43.39 -6.42 14.92
CA ILE A 45 44.65 -6.53 15.64
C ILE A 45 44.86 -8.00 15.96
N LYS A 46 46.07 -8.52 15.82
CA LYS A 46 46.42 -9.89 16.14
C LYS A 46 47.66 -9.95 17.00
N GLU A 47 47.68 -10.90 17.91
CA GLU A 47 48.90 -11.20 18.70
C GLU A 47 50.01 -11.69 17.81
N GLY A 48 51.24 -11.28 18.10
CA GLY A 48 52.41 -11.55 17.27
C GLY A 48 52.63 -10.65 16.05
N GLU A 49 51.71 -9.76 15.75
CA GLU A 49 51.80 -8.81 14.66
C GLU A 49 52.27 -7.41 15.13
N PRO A 50 52.90 -6.60 14.25
CA PRO A 50 53.21 -5.19 14.57
C PRO A 50 51.96 -4.36 14.88
N LEU A 51 52.07 -3.50 15.90
CA LEU A 51 50.98 -2.60 16.28
C LEU A 51 50.74 -1.57 15.16
N SER A 52 49.53 -1.60 14.58
CA SER A 52 49.15 -0.73 13.47
C SER A 52 47.96 0.14 13.84
N ILE A 53 48.17 1.46 13.80
CA ILE A 53 47.10 2.45 14.02
C ILE A 53 45.93 2.25 13.00
N LYS A 54 46.27 1.87 11.76
CA LYS A 54 45.28 1.56 10.72
C LYS A 54 44.36 0.38 11.16
N LYS A 55 44.96 -0.69 11.71
CA LYS A 55 44.20 -1.85 12.23
C LYS A 55 43.40 -1.49 13.46
N ILE A 56 43.91 -0.64 14.35
CA ILE A 56 43.17 -0.14 15.53
C ILE A 56 41.95 0.65 15.05
N ARG A 57 42.15 1.65 14.20
CA ARG A 57 41.03 2.48 13.67
C ARG A 57 39.98 1.65 12.98
N ARG A 58 40.39 0.66 12.19
CA ARG A 58 39.46 -0.24 11.51
C ARG A 58 38.70 -1.09 12.52
N THR A 59 39.33 -1.66 13.55
CA THR A 59 38.67 -2.39 14.62
C THR A 59 37.60 -1.54 15.30
N VAL A 60 37.94 -0.31 15.68
CA VAL A 60 37.00 0.61 16.33
C VAL A 60 35.82 0.92 15.41
N LYS A 61 36.06 1.23 14.13
CA LYS A 61 35.01 1.48 13.14
C LYS A 61 34.08 0.28 12.97
N LEU A 62 34.63 -0.93 12.86
CA LEU A 62 33.85 -2.16 12.72
C LEU A 62 32.98 -2.44 13.94
N LEU A 63 33.51 -2.24 15.14
CA LEU A 63 32.77 -2.41 16.39
C LEU A 63 31.62 -1.39 16.49
N TYR A 64 31.85 -0.12 16.20
CA TYR A 64 30.79 0.88 16.15
C TYR A 64 29.74 0.60 15.08
N ALA A 65 30.14 0.07 13.94
CA ALA A 65 29.21 -0.25 12.86
C ALA A 65 28.18 -1.33 13.25
N THR A 66 28.47 -2.16 14.26
CA THR A 66 27.51 -3.13 14.80
C THR A 66 26.35 -2.46 15.54
N ARG A 67 26.49 -1.20 15.98
CA ARG A 67 25.57 -0.46 16.87
C ARG A 67 25.35 -1.17 18.22
N LYS A 68 26.21 -2.11 18.61
CA LYS A 68 26.15 -2.81 19.89
C LYS A 68 26.95 -2.14 20.99
N PHE A 69 27.76 -1.14 20.64
CA PHE A 69 28.61 -0.43 21.59
C PHE A 69 28.31 1.07 21.59
N GLN A 70 28.17 1.60 22.79
CA GLN A 70 28.04 3.05 23.02
C GLN A 70 29.39 3.75 22.95
N GLN A 71 30.41 3.08 23.48
CA GLN A 71 31.78 3.58 23.53
C GLN A 71 32.78 2.44 23.26
N VAL A 72 33.78 2.72 22.43
CA VAL A 72 34.91 1.80 22.18
C VAL A 72 36.18 2.61 22.30
N ALA A 73 37.05 2.23 23.23
CA ALA A 73 38.37 2.79 23.42
C ALA A 73 39.44 1.70 23.33
N VAL A 74 40.57 2.04 22.72
CA VAL A 74 41.69 1.11 22.56
C VAL A 74 42.93 1.74 23.15
N TYR A 75 43.53 1.06 24.09
CA TYR A 75 44.73 1.50 24.81
C TYR A 75 45.87 0.53 24.48
N SER A 76 47.08 1.06 24.45
CA SER A 76 48.32 0.25 24.35
C SER A 76 49.16 0.43 25.60
N GLU A 77 49.57 -0.68 26.18
CA GLU A 77 50.37 -0.72 27.41
C GLU A 77 51.70 -1.44 27.15
N LYS A 78 52.83 -0.78 27.39
CA LYS A 78 54.13 -1.42 27.22
C LYS A 78 54.40 -2.51 28.31
N ARG A 79 54.74 -3.70 27.89
CA ARG A 79 55.07 -4.82 28.79
C ARG A 79 56.54 -5.04 29.00
N GLY A 80 57.41 -4.52 28.10
CA GLY A 80 58.85 -4.61 28.15
C GLY A 80 59.47 -4.78 26.76
N GLY A 81 60.61 -4.17 26.48
CA GLY A 81 61.20 -4.18 25.13
C GLY A 81 60.32 -3.57 24.08
N SER A 82 60.08 -4.31 22.99
CA SER A 82 59.15 -3.91 21.90
C SER A 82 57.75 -4.51 22.03
N GLU A 83 57.41 -5.17 23.16
CA GLU A 83 56.13 -5.80 23.36
C GLU A 83 55.09 -4.86 23.96
N VAL A 84 53.87 -4.88 23.39
CA VAL A 84 52.72 -4.05 23.79
C VAL A 84 51.47 -4.90 23.98
N ALA A 85 50.82 -4.79 25.12
CA ALA A 85 49.47 -5.31 25.32
C ALA A 85 48.44 -4.29 24.78
N VAL A 86 47.46 -4.77 24.02
CA VAL A 86 46.37 -3.92 23.51
C VAL A 86 45.11 -4.22 24.29
N ARG A 87 44.62 -3.23 25.04
CA ARG A 87 43.39 -3.31 25.79
C ARG A 87 42.26 -2.62 25.01
N ILE A 88 41.18 -3.36 24.76
CA ILE A 88 39.98 -2.87 24.09
C ILE A 88 38.85 -2.78 25.11
N GLU A 89 38.51 -1.55 25.52
CA GLU A 89 37.36 -1.25 26.36
C GLU A 89 36.15 -0.98 25.46
N ALA A 90 35.10 -1.78 25.60
CA ALA A 90 33.91 -1.65 24.75
C ALA A 90 32.64 -1.69 25.60
N ALA A 91 32.10 -0.50 25.88
CA ALA A 91 30.87 -0.35 26.64
C ALA A 91 29.65 -0.70 25.78
N PRO A 92 28.78 -1.62 26.21
CA PRO A 92 27.59 -2.03 25.46
C PRO A 92 26.62 -0.87 25.26
N GLN A 93 25.99 -0.82 24.11
CA GLN A 93 24.86 0.03 23.83
C GLN A 93 23.62 -0.54 24.51
N LEU A 94 22.97 0.23 25.35
CA LEU A 94 21.74 -0.18 26.00
C LEU A 94 20.56 -0.01 25.04
N ILE A 95 19.67 -0.99 25.00
CA ILE A 95 18.43 -0.98 24.23
C ILE A 95 17.20 -1.12 25.14
N ILE A 96 16.07 -0.57 24.72
CA ILE A 96 14.79 -0.68 25.43
C ILE A 96 14.17 -2.03 25.11
N ALA A 97 14.38 -3.03 25.96
CA ALA A 97 13.82 -4.37 25.77
C ALA A 97 12.29 -4.37 25.94
N ASP A 98 11.79 -3.64 26.92
CA ASP A 98 10.36 -3.45 27.14
C ASP A 98 10.06 -2.07 27.76
N THR A 99 8.80 -1.64 27.65
CA THR A 99 8.32 -0.41 28.26
C THR A 99 7.08 -0.70 29.10
N LYS A 100 7.20 -0.53 30.39
CA LYS A 100 6.09 -0.64 31.35
C LYS A 100 5.48 0.74 31.55
N ILE A 101 4.21 0.92 31.23
CA ILE A 101 3.47 2.17 31.44
C ILE A 101 2.32 1.89 32.38
N SER A 102 2.23 2.68 33.45
CA SER A 102 1.20 2.60 34.47
C SER A 102 0.58 3.96 34.75
N GLY A 103 -0.65 3.96 35.28
CA GLY A 103 -1.40 5.18 35.62
C GLY A 103 -2.06 5.87 34.41
N ASN A 104 -1.92 5.30 33.22
CA ASN A 104 -2.58 5.79 32.00
C ASN A 104 -4.00 5.24 31.90
N SER A 105 -5.02 6.03 32.26
CA SER A 105 -6.42 5.62 32.20
C SER A 105 -7.13 6.11 30.93
N LYS A 106 -6.67 7.23 30.35
CA LYS A 106 -7.31 7.89 29.21
C LYS A 106 -6.69 7.56 27.86
N PHE A 107 -5.39 7.31 27.83
CA PHE A 107 -4.68 7.00 26.61
C PHE A 107 -4.09 5.59 26.63
N THR A 108 -4.06 4.97 25.49
CA THR A 108 -3.45 3.64 25.35
C THR A 108 -1.92 3.72 25.47
N ARG A 109 -1.31 2.63 25.90
CA ARG A 109 0.16 2.53 25.94
C ARG A 109 0.80 2.81 24.58
N ARG A 110 0.09 2.46 23.50
CA ARG A 110 0.57 2.70 22.14
C ARG A 110 0.62 4.19 21.80
N GLU A 111 -0.42 4.95 22.15
CA GLU A 111 -0.45 6.40 21.91
C GLU A 111 0.65 7.11 22.68
N ILE A 112 0.88 6.71 23.93
CA ILE A 112 1.92 7.30 24.78
C ILE A 112 3.32 6.98 24.23
N LYS A 113 3.58 5.73 23.82
CA LYS A 113 4.84 5.36 23.20
C LYS A 113 5.10 6.15 21.91
N LEU A 114 4.07 6.30 21.08
CA LEU A 114 4.16 7.06 19.83
C LEU A 114 4.46 8.53 20.08
N ALA A 115 3.75 9.14 21.04
CA ALA A 115 3.95 10.53 21.41
C ALA A 115 5.36 10.81 21.95
N ALA A 116 5.93 9.87 22.69
CA ALA A 116 7.27 9.99 23.28
C ALA A 116 8.40 9.48 22.36
N GLY A 117 8.09 9.00 21.15
CA GLY A 117 9.06 8.43 20.24
C GLY A 117 9.75 7.16 20.77
N ILE A 118 9.05 6.38 21.60
CA ILE A 118 9.59 5.18 22.22
C ILE A 118 9.35 3.98 21.31
N GLU A 119 10.41 3.45 20.76
CA GLU A 119 10.41 2.22 19.97
C GLU A 119 10.91 1.04 20.80
N LYS A 120 10.31 -0.11 20.61
CA LYS A 120 10.83 -1.34 21.18
C LYS A 120 12.16 -1.69 20.50
N TYR A 121 13.17 -2.05 21.30
CA TYR A 121 14.56 -2.23 20.87
C TYR A 121 15.21 -0.94 20.31
N GLY A 122 14.62 0.22 20.57
CA GLY A 122 15.26 1.51 20.35
C GLY A 122 16.43 1.71 21.31
N LEU A 123 17.36 2.57 20.91
CA LEU A 123 18.54 2.88 21.74
C LEU A 123 18.11 3.59 23.02
N TYR A 124 18.65 3.13 24.15
CA TYR A 124 18.44 3.76 25.44
C TYR A 124 19.61 4.68 25.79
N PHE A 125 19.28 5.93 26.12
CA PHE A 125 20.22 6.91 26.69
C PHE A 125 19.57 7.51 27.93
N GLU A 126 20.28 7.47 29.05
CA GLU A 126 19.76 7.99 30.33
C GLU A 126 19.45 9.49 30.25
N GLU A 127 20.24 10.26 29.49
CA GLU A 127 20.04 11.68 29.22
C GLU A 127 18.72 11.96 28.47
N ASN A 128 18.19 11.00 27.71
CA ASN A 128 16.91 11.14 26.98
C ASN A 128 15.67 10.93 27.86
N LEU A 129 15.81 10.45 29.09
CA LEU A 129 14.67 10.25 30.02
C LEU A 129 13.92 11.55 30.27
N GLY A 130 14.66 12.67 30.39
CA GLY A 130 14.06 14.00 30.50
C GLY A 130 13.20 14.35 29.31
N LYS A 131 13.71 14.12 28.09
CA LYS A 131 12.98 14.38 26.85
C LYS A 131 11.73 13.50 26.73
N ILE A 132 11.87 12.19 26.98
CA ILE A 132 10.73 11.26 26.98
C ILE A 132 9.64 11.72 27.92
N ARG A 133 10.00 12.10 29.14
CA ARG A 133 9.07 12.64 30.14
C ARG A 133 8.36 13.91 29.63
N ASP A 134 9.12 14.85 29.08
CA ASP A 134 8.61 16.15 28.65
C ASP A 134 7.68 15.99 27.41
N GLU A 135 7.97 15.08 26.49
CA GLU A 135 7.08 14.75 25.35
C GLU A 135 5.76 14.12 25.83
N ILE A 136 5.80 13.24 26.82
CA ILE A 136 4.58 12.67 27.42
C ILE A 136 3.79 13.78 28.13
N ILE A 137 4.44 14.63 28.91
CA ILE A 137 3.79 15.77 29.56
C ILE A 137 3.16 16.70 28.54
N TYR A 138 3.87 16.98 27.44
CA TYR A 138 3.35 17.79 26.34
C TYR A 138 2.12 17.15 25.71
N PHE A 139 2.18 15.85 25.40
CA PHE A 139 1.05 15.10 24.87
C PHE A 139 -0.20 15.17 25.77
N TYR A 140 -0.03 14.94 27.07
CA TYR A 140 -1.13 15.03 28.02
C TYR A 140 -1.69 16.46 28.16
N ARG A 141 -0.82 17.48 28.17
CA ARG A 141 -1.25 18.89 28.23
C ARG A 141 -2.01 19.31 26.99
N GLN A 142 -1.60 18.84 25.81
CA GLN A 142 -2.35 19.07 24.57
C GLN A 142 -3.75 18.45 24.61
N ASN A 143 -3.98 17.49 25.49
CA ASN A 143 -5.26 16.86 25.71
C ASN A 143 -5.98 17.32 26.99
N GLY A 144 -5.53 18.42 27.59
CA GLY A 144 -6.20 19.09 28.70
C GLY A 144 -5.81 18.60 30.10
N PHE A 145 -4.77 17.80 30.25
CA PHE A 145 -4.25 17.34 31.56
C PHE A 145 -3.06 18.17 31.99
N PHE A 146 -3.30 19.34 32.55
CA PHE A 146 -2.23 20.29 32.92
C PHE A 146 -1.47 19.92 34.20
N GLU A 147 -2.08 19.16 35.08
CA GLU A 147 -1.50 18.70 36.34
C GLU A 147 -0.84 17.30 36.21
N VAL A 148 -0.64 16.82 34.99
CA VAL A 148 -0.01 15.54 34.78
C VAL A 148 1.41 15.50 35.33
N LEU A 149 1.70 14.45 36.08
CA LEU A 149 3.04 14.13 36.55
C LEU A 149 3.51 12.83 35.85
N VAL A 150 4.70 12.88 35.30
CA VAL A 150 5.31 11.74 34.66
C VAL A 150 6.68 11.49 35.27
N ASN A 151 6.89 10.25 35.66
CA ASN A 151 8.19 9.77 36.08
C ASN A 151 8.64 8.66 35.14
N ALA A 152 9.82 8.80 34.54
CA ALA A 152 10.43 7.82 33.67
C ALA A 152 11.76 7.38 34.26
N ALA A 153 11.96 6.07 34.37
CA ALA A 153 13.18 5.45 34.86
C ALA A 153 13.54 4.22 34.02
N GLY A 154 14.82 4.02 33.78
CA GLY A 154 15.34 2.82 33.15
C GLY A 154 15.86 1.84 34.20
N GLU A 155 15.41 0.60 34.15
CA GLU A 155 15.90 -0.49 34.97
C GLU A 155 16.71 -1.43 34.09
N LYS A 156 18.01 -1.53 34.37
CA LYS A 156 18.92 -2.42 33.65
C LYS A 156 18.66 -3.86 34.04
N ILE A 157 18.31 -4.69 33.05
CA ILE A 157 18.03 -6.12 33.24
C ILE A 157 19.16 -7.04 32.76
N SER A 158 19.99 -6.53 31.85
CA SER A 158 21.22 -7.17 31.40
C SER A 158 22.26 -6.12 31.04
N ASP A 159 23.43 -6.54 30.58
CA ASP A 159 24.49 -5.61 30.17
C ASP A 159 24.14 -4.75 28.94
N SER A 160 23.15 -5.16 28.16
CA SER A 160 22.72 -4.46 26.94
C SER A 160 21.23 -4.09 26.94
N GLU A 161 20.45 -4.44 27.97
CA GLU A 161 19.01 -4.30 27.94
C GLU A 161 18.47 -3.53 29.15
N VAL A 162 17.50 -2.65 28.90
CA VAL A 162 16.81 -1.84 29.89
C VAL A 162 15.30 -2.00 29.76
N ILE A 163 14.60 -2.13 30.87
CA ILE A 163 13.15 -1.93 30.92
C ILE A 163 12.90 -0.45 31.26
N LEU A 164 12.21 0.25 30.37
CA LEU A 164 11.76 1.61 30.60
C LEU A 164 10.44 1.59 31.36
N THR A 165 10.45 2.08 32.59
CA THR A 165 9.26 2.19 33.45
C THR A 165 8.77 3.62 33.48
N ILE A 166 7.52 3.85 33.10
CA ILE A 166 6.88 5.15 33.04
C ILE A 166 5.65 5.12 33.92
N ASN A 167 5.68 5.92 34.98
CA ASN A 167 4.56 6.07 35.88
C ASN A 167 3.91 7.44 35.66
N ILE A 168 2.63 7.44 35.37
CA ILE A 168 1.87 8.62 35.00
C ILE A 168 0.80 8.85 36.07
N THR A 169 0.73 10.08 36.56
CA THR A 169 -0.40 10.55 37.35
C THR A 169 -1.11 11.60 36.52
N GLU A 170 -2.23 11.23 35.91
CA GLU A 170 -2.89 12.07 34.88
C GLU A 170 -3.44 13.38 35.46
N GLY A 171 -3.87 13.37 36.70
CA GLY A 171 -4.62 14.47 37.30
C GLY A 171 -6.01 14.65 36.66
N PRO A 172 -6.75 15.69 37.03
CA PRO A 172 -8.05 15.98 36.44
C PRO A 172 -7.90 16.59 35.05
N GLN A 173 -8.71 16.13 34.10
CA GLN A 173 -8.79 16.77 32.79
C GLN A 173 -9.49 18.12 32.92
N SER A 174 -8.79 19.19 32.59
CA SER A 174 -9.38 20.53 32.50
C SER A 174 -10.34 20.61 31.34
N LYS A 175 -11.53 21.10 31.59
CA LYS A 175 -12.59 21.23 30.57
C LYS A 175 -12.95 22.71 30.39
N ILE A 176 -13.48 23.03 29.22
CA ILE A 176 -14.05 24.33 28.93
C ILE A 176 -15.31 24.48 29.80
N THR A 177 -15.34 25.47 30.71
CA THR A 177 -16.44 25.67 31.64
C THR A 177 -17.34 26.84 31.25
N ALA A 178 -16.76 27.90 30.69
CA ALA A 178 -17.50 29.11 30.31
C ALA A 178 -16.73 29.93 29.28
N PHE A 179 -17.43 30.84 28.65
CA PHE A 179 -16.89 31.79 27.68
C PHE A 179 -17.15 33.23 28.17
N ASP A 180 -16.09 34.05 28.21
CA ASP A 180 -16.15 35.47 28.49
C ASP A 180 -16.01 36.25 27.17
N LEU A 181 -17.10 36.84 26.71
CA LEU A 181 -17.13 37.57 25.42
C LEU A 181 -16.88 39.06 25.67
N VAL A 182 -15.74 39.53 25.19
CA VAL A 182 -15.31 40.92 25.27
C VAL A 182 -15.36 41.56 23.89
N GLY A 183 -15.91 42.75 23.79
CA GLY A 183 -16.06 43.51 22.56
C GLY A 183 -17.32 44.34 22.50
N ARG A 184 -17.51 45.10 21.42
CA ARG A 184 -18.76 45.89 21.20
C ARG A 184 -19.88 45.01 20.68
N LEU A 185 -20.51 44.23 21.61
CA LEU A 185 -21.57 43.28 21.33
C LEU A 185 -22.89 43.73 21.93
N TYR A 186 -24.00 43.54 21.21
CA TYR A 186 -25.35 43.77 21.79
C TYR A 186 -25.66 42.64 22.81
N LYS A 187 -26.47 42.94 23.84
CA LYS A 187 -26.87 41.96 24.87
C LYS A 187 -27.49 40.68 24.28
N SER A 188 -28.36 40.84 23.30
CA SER A 188 -29.01 39.72 22.61
C SER A 188 -28.04 38.86 21.81
N GLU A 189 -27.09 39.51 21.16
CA GLU A 189 -26.02 38.85 20.38
C GLU A 189 -25.07 38.08 21.35
N LYS A 190 -24.64 38.73 22.43
CA LYS A 190 -23.80 38.10 23.43
C LYS A 190 -24.47 36.83 24.01
N ARG A 191 -25.75 36.92 24.34
CA ARG A 191 -26.53 35.79 24.86
C ARG A 191 -26.62 34.64 23.86
N ARG A 192 -26.93 34.95 22.59
CA ARG A 192 -27.06 33.94 21.54
C ARG A 192 -25.73 33.24 21.25
N LEU A 193 -24.66 34.00 21.09
CA LEU A 193 -23.32 33.43 20.85
C LEU A 193 -22.83 32.60 22.03
N SER A 194 -23.06 33.07 23.30
CA SER A 194 -22.74 32.28 24.48
C SER A 194 -23.49 30.94 24.50
N TYR A 195 -24.77 30.95 24.14
CA TYR A 195 -25.57 29.72 24.05
C TYR A 195 -25.03 28.73 22.99
N GLU A 196 -24.70 29.20 21.81
CA GLU A 196 -24.16 28.36 20.73
C GLU A 196 -22.78 27.80 21.10
N LEU A 197 -21.93 28.60 21.73
CA LEU A 197 -20.62 28.18 22.24
C LEU A 197 -20.74 27.13 23.36
N GLU A 198 -21.65 27.37 24.31
CA GLU A 198 -21.87 26.42 25.41
C GLU A 198 -22.40 25.10 24.89
N ASN A 199 -23.35 25.11 23.96
CA ASN A 199 -23.89 23.87 23.40
C ASN A 199 -22.85 23.04 22.64
N LYS A 200 -21.89 23.68 21.97
CA LYS A 200 -20.94 23.02 21.13
C LYS A 200 -19.65 22.64 21.84
N PHE A 201 -19.15 23.48 22.73
CA PHE A 201 -17.79 23.37 23.29
C PHE A 201 -17.73 23.22 24.81
N LYS A 202 -18.81 23.40 25.55
CA LYS A 202 -18.83 23.21 27.00
C LYS A 202 -18.57 21.75 27.35
N ASN A 203 -17.71 21.49 28.29
CA ASN A 203 -17.21 20.20 28.72
C ASN A 203 -16.20 19.52 27.78
N GLU A 204 -15.89 20.12 26.61
CA GLU A 204 -14.76 19.67 25.81
C GLU A 204 -13.43 19.93 26.52
N PRO A 205 -12.37 19.17 26.23
CA PRO A 205 -11.05 19.39 26.83
C PRO A 205 -10.55 20.82 26.58
N TYR A 206 -10.00 21.43 27.62
CA TYR A 206 -9.44 22.80 27.57
C TYR A 206 -8.05 22.79 26.92
N THR A 207 -7.99 22.61 25.61
CA THR A 207 -6.76 22.46 24.83
C THR A 207 -6.58 23.60 23.83
N ASP A 208 -5.35 23.82 23.37
CA ASP A 208 -5.09 24.84 22.35
C ASP A 208 -5.85 24.53 21.06
N LYS A 209 -5.98 23.24 20.69
CA LYS A 209 -6.77 22.80 19.54
C LYS A 209 -8.22 23.24 19.67
N ASN A 210 -8.87 22.89 20.78
CA ASN A 210 -10.28 23.23 20.98
C ASN A 210 -10.50 24.74 21.13
N ILE A 211 -9.54 25.46 21.73
CA ILE A 211 -9.59 26.92 21.80
C ILE A 211 -9.50 27.54 20.40
N ASN A 212 -8.63 27.04 19.55
CA ASN A 212 -8.56 27.48 18.15
C ASN A 212 -9.85 27.14 17.38
N GLU A 213 -10.44 25.99 17.62
CA GLU A 213 -11.74 25.65 17.03
C GLU A 213 -12.85 26.59 17.50
N VAL A 214 -12.84 27.02 18.76
CA VAL A 214 -13.73 28.05 19.30
C VAL A 214 -13.52 29.39 18.60
N VAL A 215 -12.27 29.80 18.42
CA VAL A 215 -11.91 31.04 17.72
C VAL A 215 -12.39 31.02 16.27
N LEU A 216 -12.15 29.92 15.56
CA LEU A 216 -12.62 29.71 14.21
C LEU A 216 -14.15 29.74 14.13
N PHE A 217 -14.82 29.03 15.02
CA PHE A 217 -16.28 29.04 15.09
C PHE A 217 -16.87 30.44 15.28
N VAL A 218 -16.29 31.23 16.19
CA VAL A 218 -16.74 32.61 16.42
C VAL A 218 -16.44 33.51 15.21
N SER A 219 -15.29 33.30 14.58
CA SER A 219 -14.93 33.99 13.34
C SER A 219 -15.95 33.70 12.24
N ASP A 220 -16.25 32.42 12.01
CA ASP A 220 -17.21 32.00 10.99
C ASP A 220 -18.64 32.49 11.28
N TYR A 221 -19.06 32.43 12.55
CA TYR A 221 -20.34 32.95 13.01
C TYR A 221 -20.54 34.44 12.66
N TYR A 222 -19.48 35.25 12.76
CA TYR A 222 -19.54 36.68 12.40
C TYR A 222 -19.36 36.88 10.91
N LYS A 223 -18.56 36.06 10.20
CA LYS A 223 -18.44 36.12 8.76
C LYS A 223 -19.78 35.83 8.06
N GLU A 224 -20.50 34.80 8.51
CA GLU A 224 -21.85 34.48 8.03
C GLU A 224 -22.85 35.62 8.24
N LYS A 225 -22.63 36.47 9.24
CA LYS A 225 -23.42 37.68 9.45
C LYS A 225 -22.93 38.91 8.69
N GLY A 226 -21.87 38.73 7.90
CA GLY A 226 -21.31 39.76 7.03
C GLY A 226 -20.18 40.60 7.67
N TYR A 227 -19.66 40.23 8.83
CA TYR A 227 -18.46 40.86 9.41
C TYR A 227 -17.18 40.19 8.90
N LEU A 228 -16.84 40.45 7.66
CA LEU A 228 -15.76 39.73 6.97
C LEU A 228 -14.35 40.05 7.52
N ASP A 229 -14.16 41.25 8.09
CA ASP A 229 -12.89 41.67 8.72
C ASP A 229 -12.87 41.35 10.22
N VAL A 230 -13.69 40.42 10.67
CA VAL A 230 -13.74 40.07 12.10
C VAL A 230 -12.39 39.49 12.56
N SER A 231 -11.93 40.03 13.68
CA SER A 231 -10.75 39.51 14.39
C SER A 231 -11.19 38.98 15.75
N VAL A 232 -10.84 37.73 16.01
CA VAL A 232 -11.16 37.06 17.28
C VAL A 232 -9.87 36.62 17.94
N GLY A 233 -9.53 37.23 19.05
CA GLY A 233 -8.44 36.81 19.92
C GLY A 233 -8.97 35.98 21.07
N SER A 234 -8.19 35.02 21.54
CA SER A 234 -8.51 34.23 22.72
C SER A 234 -7.49 34.43 23.82
N THR A 235 -7.94 34.47 25.06
CA THR A 235 -7.08 34.49 26.27
C THR A 235 -7.54 33.38 27.20
N LYS A 236 -6.61 32.56 27.66
CA LYS A 236 -6.86 31.51 28.63
C LYS A 236 -7.02 32.13 30.02
N LEU A 237 -8.17 31.96 30.65
CA LEU A 237 -8.40 32.33 32.04
C LEU A 237 -8.35 31.08 32.93
N ARG A 238 -8.24 31.30 34.25
CA ARG A 238 -8.26 30.20 35.23
C ARG A 238 -9.61 29.45 35.18
N LYS A 239 -9.62 28.20 35.65
CA LYS A 239 -10.82 27.33 35.75
C LYS A 239 -11.51 26.98 34.43
N GLY A 240 -10.79 26.90 33.29
CA GLY A 240 -11.36 26.49 32.01
C GLY A 240 -12.22 27.54 31.32
N VAL A 241 -12.08 28.80 31.68
CA VAL A 241 -12.81 29.93 31.06
C VAL A 241 -11.98 30.44 29.86
N ILE A 242 -12.62 30.60 28.73
CA ILE A 242 -12.02 31.18 27.51
C ILE A 242 -12.55 32.62 27.36
N GLN A 243 -11.66 33.58 27.44
CA GLN A 243 -12.02 34.97 27.10
C GLN A 243 -11.79 35.18 25.59
N LEU A 244 -12.84 35.63 24.89
CA LEU A 244 -12.82 35.89 23.48
C LEU A 244 -12.93 37.38 23.21
N ASN A 245 -11.86 37.99 22.72
CA ASN A 245 -11.82 39.40 22.33
C ASN A 245 -12.28 39.56 20.90
N ILE A 246 -13.49 40.03 20.70
CA ILE A 246 -14.14 40.08 19.41
C ILE A 246 -14.15 41.50 18.86
N GLN A 247 -13.44 41.72 17.78
CA GLN A 247 -13.47 42.97 17.01
C GLN A 247 -14.17 42.68 15.69
N LYS A 248 -15.43 43.07 15.55
CA LYS A 248 -16.27 42.71 14.42
C LYS A 248 -15.83 43.37 13.07
N GLY A 249 -15.13 44.49 13.16
CA GLY A 249 -14.81 45.26 11.97
C GLY A 249 -16.04 45.89 11.32
N SER A 250 -15.98 46.08 10.02
CA SER A 250 -17.07 46.65 9.24
C SER A 250 -18.10 45.58 8.86
N LEU A 251 -19.37 45.99 8.78
CA LEU A 251 -20.40 45.08 8.28
C LEU A 251 -20.44 45.16 6.76
N TYR A 252 -20.14 44.05 6.13
CA TYR A 252 -20.23 43.86 4.72
C TYR A 252 -21.55 43.18 4.35
N ARG A 253 -22.16 43.62 3.31
CA ARG A 253 -23.26 42.92 2.67
C ARG A 253 -22.77 42.50 1.30
N THR A 254 -22.78 41.24 1.02
CA THR A 254 -22.46 40.74 -0.29
C THR A 254 -23.72 40.72 -1.13
N GLU A 255 -23.78 41.54 -2.18
CA GLU A 255 -24.82 41.55 -3.19
C GLU A 255 -24.26 40.87 -4.43
N ILE A 256 -24.81 39.69 -4.76
CA ILE A 256 -24.43 38.90 -5.92
C ILE A 256 -25.56 39.02 -6.93
N ARG A 257 -25.25 39.50 -8.13
CA ARG A 257 -26.22 39.75 -9.20
C ARG A 257 -25.81 38.97 -10.45
N GLY A 258 -26.80 38.58 -11.25
CA GLY A 258 -26.58 37.93 -12.54
C GLY A 258 -26.15 36.47 -12.49
N VAL A 259 -26.36 35.77 -11.37
CA VAL A 259 -26.09 34.35 -11.18
C VAL A 259 -27.35 33.54 -11.42
N TYR A 260 -27.35 32.67 -12.44
CA TYR A 260 -28.50 31.84 -12.83
C TYR A 260 -28.23 30.36 -12.72
N TYR A 261 -27.00 29.90 -12.98
CA TYR A 261 -26.61 28.50 -13.00
C TYR A 261 -26.17 27.99 -11.62
N PHE A 262 -25.55 28.85 -10.84
CA PHE A 262 -25.10 28.48 -9.50
C PHE A 262 -25.96 29.13 -8.41
N ALA A 263 -26.05 28.45 -7.27
CA ALA A 263 -26.70 29.09 -6.12
C ALA A 263 -25.80 30.24 -5.62
N PRO A 264 -26.38 31.43 -5.34
CA PRO A 264 -25.61 32.60 -4.84
C PRO A 264 -24.78 32.29 -3.59
N ILE A 265 -25.22 31.31 -2.79
CA ILE A 265 -24.49 30.84 -1.60
C ILE A 265 -23.12 30.24 -1.96
N THR A 266 -22.96 29.63 -3.13
CA THR A 266 -21.68 29.08 -3.59
C THR A 266 -20.66 30.17 -3.82
N ILE A 267 -21.04 31.21 -4.53
CA ILE A 267 -20.18 32.37 -4.75
C ILE A 267 -19.89 33.09 -3.44
N ARG A 268 -20.87 33.18 -2.56
CA ARG A 268 -20.68 33.75 -1.22
C ARG A 268 -19.65 32.98 -0.42
N LYS A 269 -19.64 31.64 -0.45
CA LYS A 269 -18.63 30.81 0.23
C LYS A 269 -17.22 31.09 -0.30
N ILE A 270 -17.06 31.27 -1.61
CA ILE A 270 -15.76 31.65 -2.19
C ILE A 270 -15.33 33.00 -1.62
N VAL A 271 -16.24 33.97 -1.52
CA VAL A 271 -15.96 35.29 -0.93
C VAL A 271 -15.59 35.16 0.54
N GLU A 272 -16.35 34.42 1.33
CA GLU A 272 -16.16 34.23 2.77
C GLU A 272 -14.84 33.46 3.12
N SER A 273 -14.25 32.75 2.17
CA SER A 273 -12.95 32.08 2.36
C SER A 273 -11.76 33.06 2.45
N PHE A 274 -11.92 34.31 2.08
CA PHE A 274 -10.89 35.33 2.13
C PHE A 274 -10.96 36.17 3.42
N THR A 275 -9.81 36.70 3.83
CA THR A 275 -9.70 37.71 4.90
C THR A 275 -9.09 38.99 4.35
N ASN A 276 -9.36 40.14 4.99
CA ASN A 276 -8.83 41.44 4.60
C ASN A 276 -9.20 41.85 3.15
N TYR A 277 -10.49 41.99 2.90
CA TYR A 277 -11.08 42.24 1.57
C TYR A 277 -10.60 43.48 0.84
N GLN A 278 -10.25 44.57 1.55
CA GLN A 278 -9.81 45.80 0.89
C GLN A 278 -8.57 45.58 0.02
N ASN A 279 -7.69 44.64 0.42
CA ASN A 279 -6.46 44.36 -0.28
C ASN A 279 -6.56 43.13 -1.20
N ASN A 280 -7.64 42.33 -1.11
CA ASN A 280 -7.75 41.02 -1.77
C ASN A 280 -8.82 40.91 -2.85
N LEU A 281 -9.50 42.02 -3.22
CA LEU A 281 -10.57 42.00 -4.26
C LEU A 281 -10.13 41.36 -5.57
N LYS A 282 -8.90 41.61 -6.02
CA LYS A 282 -8.37 41.02 -7.25
C LYS A 282 -8.25 39.47 -7.13
N SER A 283 -7.82 38.99 -5.97
CA SER A 283 -7.70 37.54 -5.71
C SER A 283 -9.09 36.88 -5.63
N VAL A 284 -10.05 37.53 -5.02
CA VAL A 284 -11.45 37.07 -4.97
C VAL A 284 -12.01 36.96 -6.37
N LYS A 285 -11.84 38.02 -7.18
CA LYS A 285 -12.26 38.06 -8.61
C LYS A 285 -11.65 36.90 -9.38
N ARG A 286 -10.32 36.67 -9.23
CA ARG A 286 -9.62 35.57 -9.90
C ARG A 286 -10.21 34.24 -9.50
N LYS A 287 -10.41 33.98 -8.21
CA LYS A 287 -10.93 32.67 -7.71
C LYS A 287 -12.38 32.42 -8.17
N ILE A 288 -13.21 33.46 -8.24
CA ILE A 288 -14.56 33.34 -8.81
C ILE A 288 -14.45 33.07 -10.33
N SER A 289 -13.55 33.74 -11.05
CA SER A 289 -13.33 33.49 -12.48
C SER A 289 -12.86 32.06 -12.73
N ASP A 290 -11.89 31.56 -11.95
CA ASP A 290 -11.39 30.19 -12.06
C ASP A 290 -12.49 29.16 -11.77
N PHE A 291 -13.35 29.42 -10.76
CA PHE A 291 -14.51 28.60 -10.50
C PHE A 291 -15.47 28.54 -11.72
N TYR A 292 -15.81 29.68 -12.33
CA TYR A 292 -16.66 29.71 -13.51
C TYR A 292 -16.01 29.00 -14.70
N ASN A 293 -14.73 29.22 -14.92
CA ASN A 293 -13.97 28.58 -15.99
C ASN A 293 -13.90 27.06 -15.79
N ALA A 294 -13.74 26.57 -14.56
CA ALA A 294 -13.75 25.15 -14.24
C ALA A 294 -15.08 24.48 -14.62
N TYR A 295 -16.16 25.20 -14.56
CA TYR A 295 -17.49 24.74 -15.01
C TYR A 295 -17.84 25.12 -16.45
N ALA A 296 -16.84 25.45 -17.27
CA ALA A 296 -16.96 25.79 -18.70
C ALA A 296 -17.71 27.10 -19.01
N PHE A 297 -17.71 28.03 -18.10
CA PHE A 297 -18.19 29.42 -18.34
C PHE A 297 -17.00 30.33 -18.61
N HIS A 298 -16.34 30.13 -19.73
CA HIS A 298 -15.11 30.84 -20.09
C HIS A 298 -15.30 32.33 -20.40
N ASP A 299 -16.51 32.71 -20.77
CA ASP A 299 -16.90 34.11 -21.09
C ASP A 299 -17.55 34.82 -19.92
N ALA A 300 -17.55 34.23 -18.73
CA ALA A 300 -18.11 34.85 -17.56
C ALA A 300 -17.40 36.19 -17.25
N GLU A 301 -18.15 37.26 -17.29
CA GLU A 301 -17.67 38.58 -16.90
C GLU A 301 -17.97 38.80 -15.42
N ILE A 302 -16.94 39.07 -14.63
CA ILE A 302 -17.05 39.24 -13.18
C ILE A 302 -16.53 40.63 -12.84
N ASP A 303 -17.40 41.46 -12.27
CA ASP A 303 -17.01 42.75 -11.71
C ASP A 303 -17.26 42.74 -10.20
N ILE A 304 -16.27 43.21 -9.46
CA ILE A 304 -16.33 43.25 -7.99
C ILE A 304 -15.95 44.67 -7.59
N ARG A 305 -16.87 45.34 -6.90
CA ARG A 305 -16.66 46.66 -6.36
C ARG A 305 -17.12 46.76 -4.90
N LEU A 306 -16.47 47.61 -4.15
CA LEU A 306 -16.81 47.94 -2.81
C LEU A 306 -17.55 49.29 -2.76
N GLU A 307 -18.79 49.30 -2.32
CA GLU A 307 -19.59 50.52 -2.14
C GLU A 307 -19.72 50.81 -0.64
N GLU A 308 -19.54 52.07 -0.26
CA GLU A 308 -19.73 52.50 1.13
C GLU A 308 -21.01 53.32 1.22
N LYS A 309 -21.99 52.86 2.01
CA LYS A 309 -23.19 53.59 2.31
C LYS A 309 -23.12 54.11 3.77
N ALA A 310 -22.90 55.40 3.94
CA ALA A 310 -23.01 56.04 5.23
C ALA A 310 -24.49 56.11 5.64
N VAL A 311 -24.84 55.55 6.78
CA VAL A 311 -26.18 55.67 7.38
C VAL A 311 -26.07 56.60 8.56
N PRO A 312 -26.75 57.75 8.56
CA PRO A 312 -26.69 58.69 9.67
C PRO A 312 -27.04 58.01 11.02
N GLY A 313 -26.15 58.17 11.99
CA GLY A 313 -26.29 57.54 13.32
C GLY A 313 -26.10 56.02 13.41
N ARG A 314 -25.62 55.33 12.38
CA ARG A 314 -25.37 53.90 12.33
C ARG A 314 -23.99 53.59 11.74
N ILE A 315 -23.54 52.36 11.98
CA ILE A 315 -22.28 51.81 11.42
C ILE A 315 -22.30 51.94 9.91
N THR A 316 -21.25 52.48 9.30
CA THR A 316 -21.05 52.49 7.82
C THR A 316 -21.19 51.08 7.26
N ARG A 317 -22.14 50.90 6.39
CA ARG A 317 -22.33 49.62 5.69
C ARG A 317 -21.47 49.60 4.44
N ARG A 318 -20.63 48.57 4.33
CA ARG A 318 -19.84 48.26 3.14
C ARG A 318 -20.57 47.19 2.34
N ILE A 319 -20.78 47.45 1.08
CA ILE A 319 -21.48 46.55 0.17
C ILE A 319 -20.45 46.02 -0.83
N ILE A 320 -20.18 44.72 -0.82
CA ILE A 320 -19.42 44.07 -1.84
C ILE A 320 -20.42 43.69 -2.94
N VAL A 321 -20.41 44.45 -4.03
CA VAL A 321 -21.25 44.16 -5.19
C VAL A 321 -20.47 43.31 -6.14
N ILE A 322 -21.00 42.14 -6.44
CA ILE A 322 -20.45 41.18 -7.39
C ILE A 322 -21.45 41.06 -8.51
N ASP A 323 -21.15 41.70 -9.61
CA ASP A 323 -21.94 41.61 -10.84
C ASP A 323 -21.32 40.52 -11.71
N ILE A 324 -22.10 39.49 -11.97
CA ILE A 324 -21.66 38.36 -12.78
C ILE A 324 -22.57 38.25 -13.98
N LYS A 325 -21.97 38.27 -15.14
CA LYS A 325 -22.65 37.94 -16.38
C LYS A 325 -22.14 36.59 -16.82
N GLU A 326 -22.90 35.54 -16.49
CA GLU A 326 -22.44 34.15 -16.66
C GLU A 326 -22.22 33.79 -18.13
N ASN A 327 -22.97 34.47 -19.05
CA ASN A 327 -22.99 34.18 -20.47
C ASN A 327 -23.36 32.71 -20.75
N ARG A 328 -23.04 32.19 -21.94
CA ARG A 328 -23.34 30.81 -22.31
C ARG A 328 -22.25 29.89 -21.82
N ARG A 329 -22.63 28.69 -21.38
CA ARG A 329 -21.69 27.64 -21.08
C ARG A 329 -21.11 27.12 -22.37
N ARG A 330 -19.81 27.19 -22.52
CA ARG A 330 -19.08 26.75 -23.71
C ARG A 330 -17.98 25.83 -23.32
N PHE A 331 -18.00 24.63 -23.88
CA PHE A 331 -16.94 23.65 -23.65
C PHE A 331 -15.79 23.89 -24.60
N ILE A 332 -14.59 23.60 -24.15
CA ILE A 332 -13.43 23.51 -25.03
C ILE A 332 -13.55 22.16 -25.73
N ASN A 333 -13.99 22.17 -26.99
CA ASN A 333 -14.27 20.96 -27.75
C ASN A 333 -13.03 20.37 -28.41
N ASN A 334 -11.97 21.19 -28.57
CA ASN A 334 -10.78 20.80 -29.28
C ASN A 334 -9.53 21.44 -28.68
N ILE A 335 -8.40 20.77 -28.84
CA ILE A 335 -7.09 21.32 -28.56
C ILE A 335 -6.35 21.41 -29.89
N VAL A 336 -6.13 22.64 -30.32
CA VAL A 336 -5.46 22.95 -31.58
C VAL A 336 -4.00 23.27 -31.33
N LEU A 337 -3.16 22.47 -31.94
CA LEU A 337 -1.71 22.66 -31.95
C LEU A 337 -1.31 22.97 -33.39
N ASP A 338 -1.29 24.24 -33.73
CA ASP A 338 -0.94 24.66 -35.07
C ASP A 338 0.56 24.40 -35.33
N GLY A 339 0.86 23.71 -36.44
CA GLY A 339 2.22 23.30 -36.78
C GLY A 339 2.65 21.94 -36.19
N ALA A 340 1.82 21.33 -35.35
CA ALA A 340 2.07 20.02 -34.80
C ALA A 340 1.73 18.90 -35.78
N SER A 341 2.57 17.87 -35.88
CA SER A 341 2.29 16.64 -36.60
C SER A 341 1.13 15.86 -35.93
N ASP A 342 0.40 15.04 -36.69
CA ASP A 342 -0.75 14.28 -36.16
C ASP A 342 -0.36 13.32 -35.04
N GLU A 343 0.83 12.77 -35.09
CA GLU A 343 1.34 11.86 -34.05
C GLU A 343 1.59 12.62 -32.75
N ASN A 344 2.33 13.72 -32.80
CA ASN A 344 2.67 14.52 -31.61
C ASN A 344 1.42 15.18 -31.03
N ARG A 345 0.50 15.65 -31.87
CA ARG A 345 -0.80 16.18 -31.45
C ARG A 345 -1.54 15.18 -30.55
N ARG A 346 -1.61 13.89 -30.93
CA ARG A 346 -2.28 12.85 -30.13
C ARG A 346 -1.60 12.67 -28.76
N ILE A 347 -0.28 12.65 -28.72
CA ILE A 347 0.48 12.44 -27.48
C ILE A 347 0.30 13.63 -26.54
N VAL A 348 0.42 14.85 -27.06
CA VAL A 348 0.25 16.09 -26.28
C VAL A 348 -1.17 16.18 -25.72
N VAL A 349 -2.20 15.98 -26.57
CA VAL A 349 -3.59 16.07 -26.15
C VAL A 349 -3.91 15.08 -25.04
N LYS A 350 -3.38 13.85 -25.13
CA LYS A 350 -3.52 12.84 -24.06
C LYS A 350 -2.93 13.33 -22.75
N ARG A 351 -1.70 13.80 -22.78
CA ARG A 351 -0.97 14.25 -21.57
C ARG A 351 -1.64 15.46 -20.93
N LEU A 352 -2.16 16.37 -21.74
CA LEU A 352 -2.92 17.53 -21.26
C LEU A 352 -4.24 17.13 -20.60
N SER A 353 -4.95 16.16 -21.18
CA SER A 353 -6.19 15.65 -20.58
C SER A 353 -5.92 15.05 -19.18
N ASP A 354 -4.89 14.20 -19.05
CA ASP A 354 -4.50 13.59 -17.78
C ASP A 354 -4.13 14.66 -16.72
N PHE A 355 -3.39 15.68 -17.14
CA PHE A 355 -2.99 16.79 -16.27
C PHE A 355 -4.19 17.61 -15.78
N ILE A 356 -5.07 18.03 -16.71
CA ILE A 356 -6.22 18.86 -16.39
C ILE A 356 -7.16 18.13 -15.43
N GLU A 357 -7.42 16.84 -15.66
CA GLU A 357 -8.25 16.02 -14.75
C GLU A 357 -7.64 15.94 -13.35
N LYS A 358 -6.36 15.65 -13.28
CA LYS A 358 -5.65 15.54 -12.00
C LYS A 358 -5.68 16.85 -11.21
N LYS A 359 -5.44 17.97 -11.87
CA LYS A 359 -5.44 19.30 -11.24
C LYS A 359 -6.83 19.71 -10.76
N ILE A 360 -7.89 19.43 -11.53
CA ILE A 360 -9.26 19.69 -11.12
C ILE A 360 -9.66 18.88 -9.90
N ASP A 361 -9.19 17.61 -9.79
CA ASP A 361 -9.44 16.74 -8.64
C ASP A 361 -8.66 17.18 -7.39
N GLU A 362 -7.47 17.75 -7.56
CA GLU A 362 -6.65 18.28 -6.46
C GLU A 362 -7.19 19.61 -5.90
N GLU A 363 -7.81 20.44 -6.72
CA GLU A 363 -8.45 21.67 -6.26
C GLU A 363 -9.85 21.42 -5.70
N ASP A 364 -10.06 21.78 -4.43
CA ASP A 364 -11.35 21.62 -3.73
C ASP A 364 -12.38 22.68 -4.20
N PHE A 365 -12.76 22.60 -5.49
CA PHE A 365 -13.87 23.43 -5.99
C PHE A 365 -15.18 23.00 -5.33
N PRO A 366 -16.03 23.94 -4.87
CA PRO A 366 -17.30 23.60 -4.25
C PRO A 366 -18.15 22.75 -5.20
N ARG A 367 -18.31 21.45 -4.88
CA ARG A 367 -19.23 20.57 -5.60
C ARG A 367 -20.66 20.97 -5.24
N THR A 368 -21.35 21.72 -6.10
CA THR A 368 -22.71 22.17 -5.88
C THR A 368 -23.67 21.46 -6.82
N LYS A 369 -24.73 20.90 -6.26
CA LYS A 369 -25.90 20.52 -7.07
C LYS A 369 -26.46 21.80 -7.70
N ILE A 370 -26.49 21.84 -9.00
CA ILE A 370 -27.14 22.93 -9.74
C ILE A 370 -28.65 22.78 -9.50
N SER A 371 -29.20 23.69 -8.70
CA SER A 371 -30.60 23.65 -8.35
C SER A 371 -31.46 24.11 -9.52
N ARG A 372 -32.27 23.20 -10.07
CA ARG A 372 -33.28 23.49 -11.10
C ARG A 372 -34.58 24.12 -10.56
N THR A 373 -34.61 24.68 -9.35
CA THR A 373 -35.82 25.22 -8.77
C THR A 373 -35.84 26.76 -8.77
N HIS A 374 -36.17 27.32 -9.90
CA HIS A 374 -36.87 28.59 -9.94
C HIS A 374 -37.98 28.57 -11.02
N THR A 375 -39.00 27.76 -10.75
CA THR A 375 -40.31 28.02 -11.31
C THR A 375 -41.01 29.09 -10.45
N GLY A 376 -41.14 30.31 -10.97
CA GLY A 376 -42.11 31.26 -10.45
C GLY A 376 -41.61 32.45 -9.63
N GLY A 377 -40.51 33.07 -9.99
CA GLY A 377 -40.15 34.40 -9.51
C GLY A 377 -39.80 35.30 -10.68
N GLY A 378 -40.63 36.33 -10.93
CA GLY A 378 -40.36 37.26 -12.02
C GLY A 378 -38.99 37.90 -11.88
N PHE A 379 -38.17 37.74 -12.89
CA PHE A 379 -36.88 38.39 -13.00
C PHE A 379 -37.09 39.86 -13.35
N THR A 380 -36.40 40.74 -12.64
CA THR A 380 -36.29 42.17 -13.00
C THR A 380 -34.87 42.40 -13.49
N ASP A 381 -34.70 43.02 -14.66
CA ASP A 381 -33.40 43.48 -15.15
C ASP A 381 -32.83 44.62 -14.25
N ALA A 382 -31.65 45.10 -14.59
CA ALA A 382 -30.97 46.15 -13.84
C ALA A 382 -31.79 47.46 -13.71
N ASP A 383 -32.80 47.65 -14.57
CA ASP A 383 -33.67 48.80 -14.62
C ASP A 383 -35.05 48.53 -13.96
N GLY A 384 -35.24 47.37 -13.34
CA GLY A 384 -36.48 47.02 -12.63
C GLY A 384 -37.62 46.55 -13.56
N LYS A 385 -37.37 46.25 -14.82
CA LYS A 385 -38.33 45.66 -15.76
C LYS A 385 -38.28 44.15 -15.72
N LYS A 386 -39.46 43.52 -15.75
CA LYS A 386 -39.55 42.06 -15.91
C LYS A 386 -38.95 41.64 -17.26
N ALA A 387 -37.90 40.93 -17.27
CA ALA A 387 -37.33 40.33 -18.48
C ALA A 387 -38.26 39.23 -18.98
N ASP A 388 -38.77 39.44 -20.19
CA ASP A 388 -39.55 38.42 -20.91
C ASP A 388 -38.56 37.34 -21.46
N VAL A 389 -38.39 36.32 -20.71
CA VAL A 389 -37.60 35.16 -21.17
C VAL A 389 -38.50 34.36 -22.09
N THR A 390 -38.29 34.53 -23.41
CA THR A 390 -39.02 33.79 -24.43
C THR A 390 -38.82 32.29 -24.25
N LYS A 391 -39.94 31.56 -24.29
CA LYS A 391 -40.04 30.11 -24.05
C LYS A 391 -39.14 29.21 -24.94
N ASP A 392 -38.56 29.74 -25.99
CA ASP A 392 -37.82 28.98 -27.01
C ASP A 392 -36.34 28.68 -26.66
N SER A 393 -35.79 29.29 -25.59
CA SER A 393 -34.41 29.03 -25.17
C SER A 393 -34.28 27.96 -24.05
N MET A 394 -35.39 27.30 -23.67
CA MET A 394 -35.42 26.34 -22.56
C MET A 394 -35.58 24.87 -22.98
N THR A 395 -35.46 24.51 -24.27
CA THR A 395 -35.75 23.15 -24.74
C THR A 395 -34.55 22.23 -24.81
N ASP A 396 -33.31 22.71 -24.60
CA ASP A 396 -32.19 21.81 -24.46
C ASP A 396 -32.01 21.37 -23.00
N LYS A 397 -32.49 20.15 -22.73
CA LYS A 397 -32.19 19.38 -21.49
C LYS A 397 -30.71 18.98 -21.48
N VAL A 398 -29.81 19.91 -21.31
CA VAL A 398 -28.40 19.58 -21.03
C VAL A 398 -28.31 19.26 -19.55
N GLU A 399 -28.14 17.97 -19.22
CA GLU A 399 -27.74 17.55 -17.88
C GLU A 399 -26.34 18.09 -17.63
N LEU A 400 -26.23 19.08 -16.76
CA LEU A 400 -24.93 19.60 -16.33
C LEU A 400 -24.23 18.57 -15.48
N PRO A 401 -22.98 18.21 -15.76
CA PRO A 401 -22.26 17.30 -14.91
C PRO A 401 -22.06 17.89 -13.52
N ASP A 402 -22.15 17.04 -12.48
CA ASP A 402 -21.92 17.41 -11.08
C ASP A 402 -20.44 17.77 -10.79
N SER A 403 -19.57 17.66 -11.76
CA SER A 403 -18.12 17.84 -11.65
C SER A 403 -17.62 18.95 -12.59
N PRO A 404 -16.54 19.66 -12.23
CA PRO A 404 -15.87 20.61 -13.11
C PRO A 404 -15.39 19.95 -14.42
N THR A 405 -15.56 20.64 -15.55
CA THR A 405 -15.21 20.11 -16.89
C THR A 405 -14.56 21.17 -17.78
N GLY A 406 -14.28 22.35 -17.26
CA GLY A 406 -13.61 23.43 -17.97
C GLY A 406 -12.13 23.56 -17.57
N ILE A 407 -11.43 24.52 -18.18
CA ILE A 407 -10.01 24.80 -17.91
C ILE A 407 -9.91 26.18 -17.23
N PRO A 408 -9.49 26.24 -15.95
CA PRO A 408 -9.14 27.48 -15.29
C PRO A 408 -8.03 28.23 -16.04
N LYS A 409 -8.12 29.56 -16.13
CA LYS A 409 -7.08 30.37 -16.79
C LYS A 409 -5.71 30.26 -16.12
N THR A 410 -5.68 29.96 -14.82
CA THR A 410 -4.44 29.73 -14.06
C THR A 410 -3.65 28.51 -14.52
N TYR A 411 -4.28 27.56 -15.24
CA TYR A 411 -3.59 26.35 -15.74
C TYR A 411 -2.89 26.58 -17.09
N LEU A 412 -3.15 27.69 -17.77
CA LEU A 412 -2.62 27.92 -19.13
C LEU A 412 -1.08 27.99 -19.17
N GLU A 413 -0.45 28.51 -18.11
CA GLU A 413 1.01 28.52 -17.99
C GLU A 413 1.57 27.10 -17.81
N ASP A 414 0.99 26.31 -16.88
CA ASP A 414 1.37 24.93 -16.65
C ASP A 414 1.19 24.05 -17.92
N ILE A 415 0.17 24.34 -18.73
CA ILE A 415 -0.12 23.64 -20.00
C ILE A 415 1.02 23.80 -20.99
N ARG A 416 1.58 25.00 -21.15
CA ARG A 416 2.72 25.24 -22.01
C ARG A 416 3.93 24.38 -21.63
N ASP A 417 4.28 24.39 -20.34
CA ASP A 417 5.44 23.65 -19.82
C ASP A 417 5.30 22.14 -20.04
N ILE A 418 4.06 21.64 -19.90
CA ILE A 418 3.77 20.22 -20.17
C ILE A 418 3.94 19.89 -21.64
N VAL A 419 3.45 20.75 -22.54
CA VAL A 419 3.59 20.55 -23.98
C VAL A 419 5.04 20.53 -24.37
N GLU A 420 5.83 21.49 -23.90
CA GLU A 420 7.27 21.57 -24.13
C GLU A 420 7.99 20.29 -23.66
N LYS A 421 7.69 19.83 -22.45
CA LYS A 421 8.26 18.58 -21.92
C LYS A 421 7.86 17.36 -22.75
N VAL A 422 6.64 17.30 -23.28
CA VAL A 422 6.22 16.22 -24.18
C VAL A 422 7.03 16.23 -25.47
N TYR A 423 7.23 17.40 -26.08
CA TYR A 423 8.04 17.53 -27.29
C TYR A 423 9.50 17.17 -27.07
N HIS A 424 10.10 17.62 -25.98
CA HIS A 424 11.46 17.21 -25.61
C HIS A 424 11.55 15.69 -25.46
N ASN A 425 10.58 15.06 -24.80
CA ASN A 425 10.54 13.60 -24.65
C ASN A 425 10.35 12.85 -25.97
N GLN A 426 9.76 13.51 -27.00
CA GLN A 426 9.64 12.97 -28.35
C GLN A 426 10.83 13.30 -29.25
N GLY A 427 11.89 13.90 -28.72
CA GLY A 427 13.13 14.19 -29.43
C GLY A 427 13.17 15.57 -30.13
N TYR A 428 12.23 16.44 -29.87
CA TYR A 428 12.20 17.80 -30.43
C TYR A 428 12.84 18.77 -29.45
N ALA A 429 14.16 18.74 -29.33
CA ALA A 429 14.88 19.59 -28.37
C ALA A 429 14.82 21.09 -28.69
N ASP A 430 14.67 21.43 -29.97
CA ASP A 430 14.65 22.83 -30.47
C ASP A 430 13.22 23.30 -30.75
N CYS A 431 12.19 22.66 -30.19
CA CYS A 431 10.81 23.07 -30.44
C CYS A 431 10.50 24.44 -29.83
N GLU A 432 9.75 25.25 -30.53
CA GLU A 432 9.24 26.52 -30.04
C GLU A 432 7.72 26.42 -29.82
N ILE A 433 7.25 26.79 -28.62
CA ILE A 433 5.86 26.67 -28.22
C ILE A 433 5.35 28.00 -27.70
N SER A 434 4.25 28.50 -28.28
CA SER A 434 3.60 29.72 -27.81
C SER A 434 2.83 29.47 -26.49
N ASP A 435 2.45 30.58 -25.85
CA ASP A 435 1.55 30.49 -24.71
C ASP A 435 0.20 29.89 -25.10
N ALA A 436 -0.38 29.07 -24.22
CA ALA A 436 -1.72 28.51 -24.43
C ALA A 436 -2.79 29.58 -24.33
N ARG A 437 -3.73 29.60 -25.30
CA ARG A 437 -4.85 30.56 -25.37
C ARG A 437 -6.15 29.84 -25.65
N ILE A 438 -7.24 30.32 -25.04
CA ILE A 438 -8.57 29.88 -25.39
C ILE A 438 -9.10 30.86 -26.48
N VAL A 439 -9.39 30.33 -27.66
CA VAL A 439 -9.80 31.07 -28.85
C VAL A 439 -11.18 30.62 -29.27
N GLU A 440 -11.98 31.59 -29.81
CA GLU A 440 -13.29 31.31 -30.40
C GLU A 440 -13.15 31.07 -31.90
N THR A 441 -13.70 29.97 -32.36
CA THR A 441 -13.78 29.67 -33.79
C THR A 441 -14.84 30.50 -34.49
N PRO A 442 -14.81 30.65 -35.84
CA PRO A 442 -15.88 31.29 -36.60
C PRO A 442 -17.27 30.67 -36.41
N ALA A 443 -17.30 29.39 -35.97
CA ALA A 443 -18.54 28.68 -35.66
C ALA A 443 -19.05 28.97 -34.22
N GLY A 444 -18.33 29.76 -33.44
CA GLY A 444 -18.70 30.10 -32.07
C GLY A 444 -18.29 29.04 -31.02
N GLU A 445 -17.44 28.06 -31.39
CA GLU A 445 -16.91 27.05 -30.47
C GLU A 445 -15.61 27.54 -29.84
N LEU A 446 -15.27 27.00 -28.61
CA LEU A 446 -14.00 27.30 -27.94
C LEU A 446 -12.99 26.21 -28.20
N GLU A 447 -11.77 26.65 -28.51
CA GLU A 447 -10.61 25.77 -28.67
C GLU A 447 -9.46 26.27 -27.81
N LEU A 448 -8.69 25.32 -27.23
CA LEU A 448 -7.40 25.60 -26.62
C LEU A 448 -6.36 25.60 -27.74
N SER A 449 -5.81 26.77 -28.07
CA SER A 449 -4.89 26.95 -29.21
C SER A 449 -3.49 27.27 -28.73
N MET A 450 -2.50 26.63 -29.34
CA MET A 450 -1.08 26.92 -29.23
C MET A 450 -0.43 26.78 -30.61
N GLN A 451 0.56 27.61 -30.88
CA GLN A 451 1.43 27.46 -32.04
C GLN A 451 2.65 26.67 -31.64
N VAL A 452 3.00 25.67 -32.43
CA VAL A 452 4.14 24.81 -32.24
C VAL A 452 4.99 24.82 -33.49
N THR A 453 6.28 25.10 -33.31
CA THR A 453 7.27 24.91 -34.37
C THR A 453 8.09 23.69 -33.92
N GLU A 454 7.81 22.53 -34.54
CA GLU A 454 8.44 21.27 -34.09
C GLU A 454 9.95 21.25 -34.37
N ASN A 455 10.42 21.94 -35.40
CA ASN A 455 11.80 21.91 -35.88
C ASN A 455 12.29 20.48 -36.14
N THR A 456 13.56 20.16 -35.88
CA THR A 456 14.14 18.87 -36.19
C THR A 456 13.83 17.87 -35.06
N GLN A 457 13.25 16.71 -35.46
CA GLN A 457 13.16 15.58 -34.53
C GLN A 457 14.48 14.82 -34.50
N TYR A 458 15.10 14.81 -33.34
CA TYR A 458 16.32 14.07 -33.08
C TYR A 458 16.00 12.65 -32.67
N MET A 459 16.51 11.69 -33.45
CA MET A 459 16.29 10.26 -33.21
C MET A 459 17.61 9.61 -32.78
N LEU A 460 17.59 8.97 -31.62
CA LEU A 460 18.70 8.13 -31.17
C LEU A 460 18.78 6.88 -32.03
N THR A 461 19.72 6.86 -32.97
CA THR A 461 19.90 5.78 -33.95
C THR A 461 20.97 4.80 -33.55
N GLU A 462 21.99 5.26 -32.82
CA GLU A 462 23.09 4.43 -32.39
C GLU A 462 23.50 4.78 -30.94
N VAL A 463 23.78 3.74 -30.17
CA VAL A 463 24.36 3.84 -28.84
C VAL A 463 25.59 2.96 -28.78
N THR A 464 26.71 3.57 -28.48
CA THR A 464 27.96 2.86 -28.28
C THR A 464 28.44 3.04 -26.83
N ALA A 465 29.26 2.11 -26.38
CA ALA A 465 29.87 2.20 -25.08
C ALA A 465 31.33 1.77 -25.17
N VAL A 466 32.17 2.58 -24.63
CA VAL A 466 33.64 2.39 -24.56
C VAL A 466 34.02 2.25 -23.09
N THR A 467 34.53 1.08 -22.72
CA THR A 467 34.96 0.79 -21.34
C THR A 467 36.45 0.51 -21.21
N GLY A 468 37.19 0.58 -22.33
CA GLY A 468 38.60 0.17 -22.38
C GLY A 468 38.81 -1.34 -22.35
N ASN A 469 37.72 -2.15 -22.26
CA ASN A 469 37.77 -3.61 -22.31
C ASN A 469 36.87 -4.12 -23.43
N PRO A 470 37.42 -4.69 -24.53
CA PRO A 470 36.65 -5.10 -25.69
C PRO A 470 35.57 -6.18 -25.38
N GLU A 471 35.80 -7.03 -24.37
CA GLU A 471 34.84 -8.04 -23.96
C GLU A 471 33.61 -7.39 -23.28
N TYR A 472 33.83 -6.38 -22.46
CA TYR A 472 32.76 -5.63 -21.81
C TYR A 472 32.00 -4.81 -22.84
N ASP A 473 32.68 -4.12 -23.76
CA ASP A 473 32.07 -3.34 -24.82
C ASP A 473 31.12 -4.24 -25.66
N LYS A 474 31.59 -5.45 -26.04
CA LYS A 474 30.74 -6.43 -26.74
C LYS A 474 29.52 -6.87 -25.90
N SER A 475 29.73 -7.08 -24.62
CA SER A 475 28.66 -7.54 -23.71
C SER A 475 27.65 -6.43 -23.45
N ILE A 476 28.12 -5.20 -23.27
CA ILE A 476 27.27 -4.00 -23.09
C ILE A 476 26.49 -3.75 -24.38
N ARG A 477 27.16 -3.76 -25.54
CA ARG A 477 26.50 -3.57 -26.85
C ARG A 477 25.36 -4.56 -27.07
N LYS A 478 25.50 -5.81 -26.62
CA LYS A 478 24.44 -6.81 -26.68
C LYS A 478 23.25 -6.46 -25.76
N LYS A 479 23.51 -5.90 -24.56
CA LYS A 479 22.49 -5.53 -23.55
C LYS A 479 21.79 -4.21 -23.87
N ILE A 480 22.49 -3.24 -24.46
CA ILE A 480 21.98 -1.89 -24.75
C ILE A 480 21.56 -1.72 -26.21
N LYS A 481 21.51 -2.81 -26.98
CA LYS A 481 21.10 -2.75 -28.38
C LYS A 481 19.73 -2.09 -28.54
N LEU A 482 19.67 -1.03 -29.33
CA LEU A 482 18.45 -0.38 -29.73
C LEU A 482 17.61 -1.32 -30.60
N PRO A 483 16.38 -1.63 -30.27
CA PRO A 483 15.48 -2.42 -31.13
C PRO A 483 15.09 -1.65 -32.39
N LYS A 484 14.92 -0.33 -32.28
CA LYS A 484 14.63 0.65 -33.33
C LYS A 484 15.18 2.00 -32.89
N ALA A 485 15.26 2.95 -33.85
CA ALA A 485 15.52 4.34 -33.49
C ALA A 485 14.49 4.85 -32.48
N LEU A 486 14.95 5.54 -31.46
CA LEU A 486 14.11 6.12 -30.39
C LEU A 486 14.25 7.64 -30.40
N PRO A 487 13.21 8.39 -29.99
CA PRO A 487 13.34 9.84 -29.78
C PRO A 487 14.46 10.12 -28.80
N PHE A 488 15.35 11.06 -29.18
CA PHE A 488 16.47 11.45 -28.31
C PHE A 488 15.97 12.35 -27.17
N ASN A 489 16.17 11.95 -25.94
CA ASN A 489 15.88 12.74 -24.75
C ASN A 489 16.74 12.33 -23.57
N GLU A 490 16.81 13.18 -22.54
CA GLU A 490 17.64 12.93 -21.36
C GLU A 490 17.24 11.67 -20.60
N GLU A 491 15.95 11.37 -20.48
CA GLU A 491 15.47 10.18 -19.75
C GLU A 491 15.99 8.87 -20.38
N ILE A 492 16.05 8.83 -21.71
CA ILE A 492 16.60 7.70 -22.46
C ILE A 492 18.11 7.60 -22.27
N VAL A 493 18.82 8.71 -22.34
CA VAL A 493 20.28 8.76 -22.13
C VAL A 493 20.61 8.29 -20.70
N ASP A 494 19.91 8.80 -19.70
CA ASP A 494 20.10 8.39 -18.30
C ASP A 494 19.76 6.91 -18.08
N ALA A 495 18.74 6.40 -18.75
CA ALA A 495 18.41 4.97 -18.68
C ALA A 495 19.54 4.09 -19.25
N TYR A 496 20.19 4.49 -20.34
CA TYR A 496 21.34 3.78 -20.88
C TYR A 496 22.57 3.94 -19.99
N LYS A 497 22.85 5.14 -19.49
CA LYS A 497 23.92 5.42 -18.53
C LYS A 497 23.79 4.51 -17.32
N LYS A 498 22.58 4.42 -16.73
CA LYS A 498 22.31 3.53 -15.61
C LYS A 498 22.53 2.06 -15.97
N ARG A 499 22.07 1.59 -17.13
CA ARG A 499 22.28 0.19 -17.56
C ARG A 499 23.76 -0.18 -17.70
N ILE A 500 24.58 0.76 -18.16
CA ILE A 500 26.02 0.58 -18.27
C ILE A 500 26.67 0.52 -16.89
N SER A 501 26.31 1.47 -16.02
CA SER A 501 26.79 1.50 -14.63
C SER A 501 26.38 0.23 -13.86
N ASP A 502 25.13 -0.19 -13.98
CA ASP A 502 24.63 -1.44 -13.37
C ASP A 502 25.40 -2.67 -13.88
N PHE A 503 25.70 -2.71 -15.19
CA PHE A 503 26.51 -3.80 -15.76
C PHE A 503 27.91 -3.86 -15.14
N LEU A 504 28.59 -2.73 -14.99
CA LEU A 504 29.92 -2.64 -14.37
C LEU A 504 29.86 -3.02 -12.90
N THR A 505 28.83 -2.56 -12.19
CA THR A 505 28.56 -2.89 -10.79
C THR A 505 28.34 -4.40 -10.60
N ASP A 506 27.63 -5.07 -11.53
CA ASP A 506 27.45 -6.53 -11.53
C ASP A 506 28.75 -7.30 -11.81
N LYS A 507 29.71 -6.66 -12.47
CA LYS A 507 31.06 -7.20 -12.67
C LYS A 507 32.00 -6.95 -11.48
N GLY A 508 31.55 -6.20 -10.48
CA GLY A 508 32.29 -5.88 -9.26
C GLY A 508 32.96 -4.51 -9.26
N TYR A 509 32.76 -3.72 -10.28
CA TYR A 509 33.29 -2.35 -10.35
C TYR A 509 32.26 -1.37 -9.78
N ILE A 510 32.19 -1.27 -8.46
CA ILE A 510 31.24 -0.40 -7.75
C ILE A 510 31.58 1.08 -7.99
N PHE A 511 32.85 1.41 -8.00
CA PHE A 511 33.34 2.76 -8.31
C PHE A 511 33.53 2.90 -9.82
N ASN A 512 32.41 3.20 -10.50
CA ASN A 512 32.39 3.49 -11.93
C ASN A 512 31.72 4.84 -12.18
N PHE A 513 32.16 5.50 -13.22
CA PHE A 513 31.62 6.76 -13.65
C PHE A 513 31.36 6.69 -15.14
N VAL A 514 30.13 7.00 -15.56
CA VAL A 514 29.70 6.93 -16.94
C VAL A 514 29.39 8.35 -17.43
N THR A 515 30.15 8.82 -18.41
CA THR A 515 29.89 10.05 -19.16
C THR A 515 29.34 9.71 -20.52
N TYR A 516 28.85 10.68 -21.26
CA TYR A 516 28.46 10.51 -22.65
C TYR A 516 28.82 11.73 -23.49
N GLU A 517 29.06 11.48 -24.76
CA GLU A 517 29.18 12.47 -25.81
C GLU A 517 28.11 12.21 -26.86
N THR A 518 27.58 13.29 -27.43
CA THR A 518 26.50 13.24 -28.40
C THR A 518 26.97 13.81 -29.72
N GLU A 519 26.83 13.03 -30.79
CA GLU A 519 27.15 13.44 -32.15
C GLU A 519 25.86 13.54 -32.97
N PHE A 520 25.58 14.70 -33.53
CA PHE A 520 24.42 14.99 -34.36
C PHE A 520 24.76 14.91 -35.84
N ASN A 521 24.14 13.95 -36.55
CA ASN A 521 24.27 13.79 -37.99
C ASN A 521 22.89 14.05 -38.64
N GLY A 522 22.55 15.32 -38.87
CA GLY A 522 21.21 15.74 -39.27
C GLY A 522 20.20 15.42 -38.14
N SER A 523 19.19 14.63 -38.44
CA SER A 523 18.18 14.18 -37.45
C SER A 523 18.59 12.93 -36.68
N SER A 524 19.68 12.28 -37.07
CA SER A 524 20.19 11.08 -36.40
C SER A 524 21.16 11.45 -35.30
N VAL A 525 20.99 10.86 -34.13
CA VAL A 525 21.86 11.08 -32.97
C VAL A 525 22.57 9.78 -32.63
N HIS A 526 23.89 9.89 -32.54
CA HIS A 526 24.75 8.86 -31.96
C HIS A 526 25.20 9.29 -30.57
N VAL A 527 25.04 8.41 -29.58
CA VAL A 527 25.53 8.65 -28.22
C VAL A 527 26.59 7.64 -27.89
N GLU A 528 27.80 8.14 -27.66
CA GLU A 528 28.92 7.35 -27.16
C GLU A 528 29.04 7.49 -25.65
N PHE A 529 28.83 6.42 -24.91
CA PHE A 529 29.08 6.38 -23.48
C PHE A 529 30.50 5.96 -23.19
N ARG A 530 31.19 6.76 -22.39
CA ARG A 530 32.52 6.45 -21.86
C ARG A 530 32.40 6.05 -20.41
N ALA A 531 32.78 4.83 -20.11
CA ALA A 531 32.71 4.29 -18.77
C ALA A 531 34.11 4.10 -18.18
N GLU A 532 34.41 4.87 -17.17
CA GLU A 532 35.59 4.75 -16.36
C GLU A 532 35.27 3.92 -15.11
N TYR A 533 36.12 3.00 -14.75
CA TYR A 533 36.02 2.22 -13.54
C TYR A 533 37.39 1.96 -12.94
N LEU A 534 37.47 1.88 -11.63
CA LEU A 534 38.76 1.77 -10.95
C LEU A 534 39.17 0.31 -10.80
N PHE A 535 38.68 -0.35 -9.81
CA PHE A 535 39.03 -1.73 -9.45
C PHE A 535 37.82 -2.52 -9.04
N LYS A 536 37.93 -3.86 -9.04
CA LYS A 536 36.92 -4.72 -8.45
C LYS A 536 36.99 -4.62 -6.95
N VAL A 537 35.86 -4.35 -6.33
CA VAL A 537 35.75 -4.23 -4.88
C VAL A 537 35.56 -5.61 -4.26
N LYS A 538 36.43 -5.99 -3.35
CA LYS A 538 36.28 -7.19 -2.52
C LYS A 538 35.66 -6.83 -1.16
N VAL A 539 34.77 -7.68 -0.69
CA VAL A 539 34.23 -7.60 0.66
C VAL A 539 35.26 -8.10 1.65
N THR A 540 35.67 -7.29 2.59
CA THR A 540 36.59 -7.70 3.65
C THR A 540 35.85 -8.22 4.86
N GLU A 541 34.78 -7.50 5.25
CA GLU A 541 33.94 -7.91 6.36
C GLU A 541 32.48 -7.60 6.08
N VAL A 542 31.58 -8.41 6.66
CA VAL A 542 30.13 -8.15 6.68
C VAL A 542 29.72 -7.91 8.13
N VAL A 543 29.41 -6.66 8.44
CA VAL A 543 28.95 -6.22 9.76
C VAL A 543 27.43 -6.21 9.79
N LEU A 544 26.83 -6.85 10.78
CA LEU A 544 25.38 -6.84 11.00
C LEU A 544 25.04 -5.84 12.09
N ALA A 545 23.99 -5.05 11.85
CA ALA A 545 23.49 -4.05 12.78
C ALA A 545 21.96 -4.08 12.85
N GLY A 546 21.40 -3.88 14.05
CA GLY A 546 19.95 -3.82 14.26
C GLY A 546 19.25 -5.16 14.41
N ASN A 547 19.98 -6.25 14.35
CA ASN A 547 19.46 -7.60 14.62
C ASN A 547 19.55 -7.93 16.13
N TYR A 548 18.65 -7.34 16.91
CA TYR A 548 18.64 -7.51 18.37
C TYR A 548 18.04 -8.85 18.80
N LEU A 549 17.04 -9.34 18.07
CA LEU A 549 16.33 -10.60 18.35
C LEU A 549 16.74 -11.71 17.40
N THR A 550 17.12 -11.35 16.18
CA THR A 550 17.51 -12.32 15.15
C THR A 550 18.99 -12.63 15.28
N SER A 551 19.31 -13.90 15.33
CA SER A 551 20.71 -14.34 15.44
C SER A 551 21.50 -13.87 14.21
N SER A 552 22.73 -13.46 14.42
CA SER A 552 23.64 -13.05 13.34
C SER A 552 23.85 -14.19 12.34
N TRP A 553 23.83 -15.45 12.80
CA TRP A 553 23.92 -16.62 11.95
C TRP A 553 22.75 -16.70 10.96
N ALA A 554 21.52 -16.54 11.42
CA ALA A 554 20.33 -16.58 10.57
C ALA A 554 20.32 -15.48 9.51
N VAL A 555 20.76 -14.26 9.85
CA VAL A 555 20.88 -13.16 8.90
C VAL A 555 21.96 -13.47 7.86
N ARG A 556 23.17 -13.89 8.30
CA ARG A 556 24.28 -14.20 7.40
C ARG A 556 23.95 -15.29 6.40
N HIS A 557 23.17 -16.29 6.82
CA HIS A 557 22.78 -17.40 5.96
C HIS A 557 21.91 -17.02 4.78
N ILE A 558 21.10 -15.96 4.94
CA ILE A 558 20.22 -15.41 3.89
C ILE A 558 20.97 -14.48 2.93
N LEU A 559 22.09 -13.90 3.40
CA LEU A 559 22.91 -13.02 2.59
C LEU A 559 23.63 -13.80 1.48
N ARG A 560 23.82 -13.14 0.34
CA ARG A 560 24.69 -13.60 -0.75
C ARG A 560 25.93 -12.75 -0.85
N ILE A 561 26.43 -12.29 0.26
CA ILE A 561 27.62 -11.46 0.40
C ILE A 561 28.44 -12.12 1.48
N GLU A 562 29.61 -12.63 1.11
CA GLU A 562 30.54 -13.26 2.04
C GLU A 562 31.89 -12.51 2.04
N PRO A 563 32.66 -12.57 3.13
CA PRO A 563 34.02 -12.06 3.15
C PRO A 563 34.89 -12.71 2.05
N ASN A 564 35.73 -11.90 1.40
CA ASN A 564 36.57 -12.22 0.25
C ASN A 564 35.84 -12.35 -1.10
N ASP A 565 34.53 -12.26 -1.15
CA ASP A 565 33.80 -12.22 -2.41
C ASP A 565 34.01 -10.89 -3.14
N VAL A 566 33.97 -10.94 -4.48
CA VAL A 566 33.82 -9.72 -5.28
C VAL A 566 32.40 -9.21 -5.15
N LEU A 567 32.26 -7.97 -4.70
CA LEU A 567 30.98 -7.35 -4.46
C LEU A 567 30.27 -7.03 -5.80
N LYS A 568 29.06 -7.55 -5.96
CA LYS A 568 28.24 -7.42 -7.16
C LYS A 568 26.90 -6.76 -6.81
N GLY A 569 26.39 -5.92 -7.71
CA GLY A 569 25.10 -5.27 -7.57
C GLY A 569 23.94 -6.24 -7.39
N ASP A 570 23.95 -7.31 -8.16
CA ASP A 570 22.97 -8.41 -8.06
C ASP A 570 22.96 -9.05 -6.65
N SER A 571 24.15 -9.23 -6.04
CA SER A 571 24.27 -9.83 -4.70
C SER A 571 23.68 -8.93 -3.62
N LEU A 572 23.87 -7.60 -3.73
CA LEU A 572 23.29 -6.59 -2.84
C LEU A 572 21.76 -6.60 -2.93
N THR A 573 21.23 -6.48 -4.14
CA THR A 573 19.81 -6.46 -4.43
C THR A 573 19.12 -7.75 -3.98
N TYR A 574 19.74 -8.87 -4.24
CA TYR A 574 19.24 -10.19 -3.87
C TYR A 574 19.20 -10.36 -2.34
N SER A 575 20.29 -10.00 -1.65
CA SER A 575 20.39 -10.07 -0.18
C SER A 575 19.32 -9.22 0.50
N ARG A 576 19.15 -7.97 0.06
CA ARG A 576 18.10 -7.06 0.56
C ARG A 576 16.71 -7.66 0.37
N ARG A 577 16.40 -8.13 -0.84
CA ARG A 577 15.10 -8.73 -1.17
C ARG A 577 14.82 -9.98 -0.33
N ASN A 578 15.79 -10.88 -0.20
CA ASN A 578 15.58 -12.12 0.55
C ASN A 578 15.33 -11.86 2.04
N LEU A 579 16.09 -10.96 2.66
CA LEU A 579 15.86 -10.57 4.05
C LEU A 579 14.45 -9.99 4.24
N LEU A 580 14.01 -9.08 3.36
CA LEU A 580 12.64 -8.53 3.42
C LEU A 580 11.56 -9.60 3.21
N GLN A 581 11.80 -10.57 2.32
CA GLN A 581 10.84 -11.65 2.04
C GLN A 581 10.63 -12.62 3.22
N THR A 582 11.53 -12.65 4.20
CA THR A 582 11.32 -13.43 5.43
C THR A 582 10.14 -12.94 6.27
N GLY A 583 9.73 -11.66 6.07
CA GLY A 583 8.73 -10.99 6.90
C GLY A 583 9.19 -10.67 8.32
N VAL A 584 10.43 -10.97 8.66
CA VAL A 584 11.04 -10.69 9.97
C VAL A 584 11.56 -9.27 10.05
N PHE A 585 11.91 -8.69 8.92
CA PHE A 585 12.46 -7.34 8.83
C PHE A 585 11.49 -6.41 8.07
N GLN A 586 11.27 -5.23 8.62
CA GLN A 586 10.48 -4.17 7.97
C GLN A 586 11.36 -3.26 7.10
N MET A 587 12.66 -3.15 7.41
CA MET A 587 13.62 -2.39 6.63
C MET A 587 14.95 -3.14 6.60
N VAL A 588 15.59 -3.13 5.42
CA VAL A 588 16.94 -3.67 5.22
C VAL A 588 17.71 -2.67 4.38
N ASP A 589 18.82 -2.22 4.91
CA ASP A 589 19.75 -1.34 4.21
C ASP A 589 21.16 -1.94 4.19
N ILE A 590 21.80 -1.91 3.04
CA ILE A 590 23.13 -2.49 2.84
C ILE A 590 24.03 -1.41 2.28
N ASN A 591 24.99 -0.97 3.08
CA ASN A 591 25.87 0.12 2.78
C ASN A 591 27.33 -0.27 3.02
N PHE A 592 28.26 0.58 2.62
CA PHE A 592 29.69 0.44 2.92
C PHE A 592 30.08 1.29 4.11
N ILE A 593 31.10 0.85 4.83
CA ILE A 593 31.82 1.73 5.73
C ILE A 593 32.68 2.64 4.85
N ASP A 594 32.58 3.96 5.04
CA ASP A 594 33.23 4.99 4.22
C ASP A 594 32.86 4.89 2.71
N PRO A 595 31.60 5.11 2.32
CA PRO A 595 31.15 4.93 0.92
C PRO A 595 31.83 5.87 -0.06
N GLU A 596 32.24 7.07 0.39
CA GLU A 596 32.85 8.11 -0.44
C GLU A 596 34.32 7.83 -0.82
N THR A 597 34.98 6.93 -0.13
CA THR A 597 36.40 6.65 -0.35
C THR A 597 36.56 5.47 -1.30
N PRO A 598 37.10 5.59 -2.50
CA PRO A 598 37.39 4.46 -3.36
C PRO A 598 38.51 3.60 -2.75
N ASP A 599 38.19 2.36 -2.42
CA ASP A 599 39.13 1.37 -1.90
C ASP A 599 38.81 -0.01 -2.51
N PRO A 600 39.77 -0.79 -2.96
CA PRO A 600 39.58 -2.13 -3.52
C PRO A 600 39.05 -3.14 -2.48
N GLU A 601 39.20 -2.83 -1.21
CA GLU A 601 38.67 -3.63 -0.12
C GLU A 601 37.67 -2.83 0.70
N LYS A 602 36.41 -3.34 0.80
CA LYS A 602 35.32 -2.67 1.51
C LYS A 602 34.69 -3.53 2.59
N ASP A 603 34.44 -2.91 3.72
CA ASP A 603 33.60 -3.48 4.75
C ASP A 603 32.13 -3.13 4.48
N VAL A 604 31.27 -4.14 4.48
CA VAL A 604 29.82 -3.99 4.21
C VAL A 604 29.06 -4.00 5.52
N VAL A 605 28.18 -3.03 5.71
CA VAL A 605 27.24 -2.99 6.85
C VAL A 605 25.84 -3.35 6.36
N VAL A 606 25.26 -4.39 6.95
CA VAL A 606 23.87 -4.78 6.73
C VAL A 606 23.07 -4.32 7.94
N PHE A 607 22.34 -3.23 7.77
CA PHE A 607 21.42 -2.73 8.78
C PHE A 607 20.04 -3.31 8.57
N VAL A 608 19.46 -3.87 9.62
CA VAL A 608 18.10 -4.41 9.61
C VAL A 608 17.27 -3.74 10.70
N SER A 609 16.00 -3.50 10.42
CA SER A 609 15.00 -3.12 11.42
C SER A 609 14.00 -4.25 11.54
N GLU A 610 13.88 -4.82 12.73
CA GLU A 610 13.05 -6.00 12.97
C GLU A 610 11.57 -5.61 13.04
N ALA A 611 10.70 -6.45 12.47
CA ALA A 611 9.25 -6.29 12.51
C ALA A 611 8.69 -6.82 13.85
N ASP A 612 7.43 -6.49 14.14
CA ASP A 612 6.73 -7.01 15.31
C ASP A 612 6.69 -8.54 15.32
N ARG A 613 7.11 -9.12 16.45
CA ARG A 613 7.14 -10.59 16.61
C ARG A 613 5.76 -11.20 16.70
N PHE A 614 4.81 -10.52 17.29
CA PHE A 614 3.48 -11.03 17.56
C PHE A 614 2.42 -10.18 16.86
N ARG A 615 1.54 -10.87 16.14
CA ARG A 615 0.36 -10.26 15.52
C ARG A 615 -0.87 -11.09 15.84
N VAL A 616 -1.93 -10.43 16.27
CA VAL A 616 -3.24 -11.05 16.50
C VAL A 616 -4.25 -10.40 15.58
N SER A 617 -4.95 -11.22 14.81
CA SER A 617 -5.96 -10.76 13.85
C SER A 617 -7.27 -11.49 14.10
N PRO A 618 -8.18 -10.92 14.92
CA PRO A 618 -9.53 -11.45 15.08
C PRO A 618 -10.39 -11.07 13.87
N GLY A 619 -11.35 -11.91 13.52
CA GLY A 619 -12.30 -11.65 12.44
C GLY A 619 -13.66 -12.29 12.72
N ILE A 620 -14.71 -11.60 12.30
CA ILE A 620 -16.08 -12.11 12.32
C ILE A 620 -16.65 -12.09 10.90
N GLY A 621 -17.53 -13.00 10.58
CA GLY A 621 -18.15 -13.06 9.25
C GLY A 621 -19.47 -13.81 9.26
N ILE A 622 -20.21 -13.60 8.19
CA ILE A 622 -21.45 -14.33 7.92
C ILE A 622 -21.51 -14.69 6.43
N SER A 623 -21.94 -15.89 6.13
CA SER A 623 -22.19 -16.32 4.76
C SER A 623 -23.34 -17.33 4.71
N THR A 624 -23.93 -17.49 3.54
CA THR A 624 -24.97 -18.51 3.34
C THR A 624 -24.43 -19.93 3.47
N ASP A 625 -23.19 -20.18 3.11
CA ASP A 625 -22.59 -21.52 3.10
C ASP A 625 -22.02 -21.93 4.47
N ASP A 626 -21.21 -21.05 5.09
CA ASP A 626 -20.57 -21.34 6.38
C ASP A 626 -21.41 -20.91 7.60
N GLY A 627 -22.44 -20.08 7.40
CA GLY A 627 -23.21 -19.46 8.46
C GLY A 627 -22.46 -18.35 9.19
N ALA A 628 -22.65 -18.25 10.50
CA ALA A 628 -21.89 -17.35 11.36
C ALA A 628 -20.49 -17.90 11.58
N ARG A 629 -19.48 -17.04 11.45
CA ARG A 629 -18.06 -17.41 11.49
C ARG A 629 -17.26 -16.49 12.40
N LEU A 630 -16.46 -17.10 13.26
CA LEU A 630 -15.42 -16.45 14.05
C LEU A 630 -14.07 -16.97 13.59
N THR A 631 -13.14 -16.06 13.36
CA THR A 631 -11.76 -16.40 13.00
C THR A 631 -10.80 -15.70 13.94
N GLY A 632 -9.67 -16.34 14.22
CA GLY A 632 -8.56 -15.76 14.97
C GLY A 632 -7.26 -16.26 14.37
N VAL A 633 -6.36 -15.33 14.09
CA VAL A 633 -5.00 -15.66 13.65
C VAL A 633 -4.02 -15.06 14.62
N PHE A 634 -3.16 -15.90 15.18
CA PHE A 634 -2.02 -15.50 15.97
C PHE A 634 -0.75 -15.85 15.21
N GLU A 635 0.07 -14.84 14.93
CA GLU A 635 1.35 -15.00 14.25
C GLU A 635 2.48 -14.69 15.21
N TRP A 636 3.45 -15.58 15.27
CA TRP A 636 4.71 -15.41 15.97
C TRP A 636 5.85 -15.46 14.95
N ASN A 637 6.34 -14.31 14.58
CA ASN A 637 7.45 -14.13 13.65
C ASN A 637 8.78 -14.23 14.41
N ASN A 638 9.82 -14.71 13.73
CA ASN A 638 11.15 -14.78 14.28
C ASN A 638 11.23 -15.58 15.60
N MET A 639 10.76 -16.82 15.57
CA MET A 639 10.85 -17.73 16.72
C MET A 639 12.31 -17.98 17.07
N ILE A 640 12.65 -17.78 18.36
CA ILE A 640 13.99 -18.05 18.91
C ILE A 640 15.11 -17.38 18.09
N GLY A 641 14.83 -16.26 17.43
CA GLY A 641 15.81 -15.53 16.62
C GLY A 641 16.28 -16.24 15.32
N SER A 642 15.48 -17.17 14.79
CA SER A 642 15.88 -18.05 13.68
C SER A 642 15.26 -17.71 12.32
N THR A 643 14.54 -16.59 12.19
CA THR A 643 13.70 -16.24 11.03
C THR A 643 12.50 -17.16 10.76
N ILE A 644 12.36 -18.22 11.55
CA ILE A 644 11.21 -19.12 11.49
C ILE A 644 9.98 -18.39 12.02
N SER A 645 8.86 -18.52 11.32
CA SER A 645 7.57 -17.96 11.75
C SER A 645 6.58 -19.07 12.05
N SER A 646 5.74 -18.87 13.06
CA SER A 646 4.60 -19.75 13.30
C SER A 646 3.28 -18.97 13.19
N ARG A 647 2.25 -19.69 12.77
CA ARG A 647 0.90 -19.15 12.65
C ARG A 647 -0.09 -20.14 13.21
N LEU A 648 -0.78 -19.74 14.26
CA LEU A 648 -1.95 -20.47 14.77
C LEU A 648 -3.21 -19.81 14.19
N SER A 649 -3.98 -20.59 13.44
CA SER A 649 -5.25 -20.13 12.86
C SER A 649 -6.40 -20.93 13.46
N LEU A 650 -7.42 -20.23 13.90
CA LEU A 650 -8.67 -20.75 14.41
C LEU A 650 -9.81 -20.26 13.55
N LYS A 651 -10.64 -21.16 13.03
CA LYS A 651 -11.93 -20.85 12.41
C LYS A 651 -13.00 -21.69 13.11
N LEU A 652 -14.00 -21.01 13.63
CA LEU A 652 -15.22 -21.61 14.16
C LEU A 652 -16.37 -21.12 13.29
N SER A 653 -17.22 -22.03 12.83
CA SER A 653 -18.42 -21.67 12.06
C SER A 653 -19.60 -22.55 12.44
N ARG A 654 -20.79 -21.96 12.28
CA ARG A 654 -22.04 -22.67 12.50
C ARG A 654 -23.06 -22.24 11.44
N LYS A 655 -23.54 -23.19 10.69
CA LYS A 655 -24.59 -22.95 9.71
C LYS A 655 -25.85 -22.38 10.38
N ILE A 656 -26.41 -21.34 9.77
CA ILE A 656 -27.63 -20.69 10.26
C ILE A 656 -28.82 -21.31 9.53
N GLU A 657 -29.78 -21.84 10.27
CA GLU A 657 -30.97 -22.51 9.70
C GLU A 657 -31.77 -21.62 8.75
N LEU A 658 -31.77 -20.30 8.98
CA LEU A 658 -32.39 -19.31 8.09
C LEU A 658 -31.81 -19.35 6.66
N PHE A 659 -30.52 -19.71 6.52
CA PHE A 659 -29.83 -19.80 5.23
C PHE A 659 -29.81 -21.23 4.65
N MET A 660 -30.41 -22.21 5.33
CA MET A 660 -30.56 -23.57 4.82
C MET A 660 -31.78 -23.64 3.94
N PHE A 661 -31.68 -23.24 2.71
CA PHE A 661 -32.81 -23.25 1.75
C PHE A 661 -33.09 -24.66 1.16
N ASN A 662 -32.10 -25.58 1.15
CA ASN A 662 -32.31 -26.95 0.76
C ASN A 662 -33.02 -27.72 1.88
N SER A 663 -34.29 -28.09 1.65
CA SER A 663 -35.13 -28.74 2.65
C SER A 663 -34.62 -30.13 3.03
N LYS A 664 -34.06 -30.91 2.07
CA LYS A 664 -33.49 -32.24 2.28
C LYS A 664 -32.28 -32.15 3.18
N PHE A 665 -31.36 -31.23 2.90
CA PHE A 665 -30.19 -30.96 3.74
C PHE A 665 -30.58 -30.52 5.15
N LYS A 666 -31.48 -29.55 5.29
CA LYS A 666 -31.94 -29.05 6.58
C LYS A 666 -32.55 -30.13 7.46
N LYS A 667 -33.38 -31.00 6.88
CA LYS A 667 -34.02 -32.12 7.59
C LYS A 667 -32.97 -33.06 8.19
N HIS A 668 -32.04 -33.56 7.38
CA HIS A 668 -31.03 -34.51 7.82
C HIS A 668 -29.95 -33.87 8.69
N TYR A 669 -29.56 -32.64 8.43
CA TYR A 669 -28.62 -31.87 9.27
C TYR A 669 -29.13 -31.74 10.71
N SER A 670 -30.41 -31.40 10.89
CA SER A 670 -30.99 -31.19 12.22
C SER A 670 -31.35 -32.53 12.93
N LYS A 671 -31.69 -33.57 12.17
CA LYS A 671 -32.10 -34.88 12.72
C LYS A 671 -30.93 -35.79 13.05
N ASP A 672 -29.94 -35.88 12.16
CA ASP A 672 -28.94 -36.95 12.16
C ASP A 672 -27.60 -36.52 12.80
N PHE A 673 -27.44 -35.21 13.10
CA PHE A 673 -26.24 -34.67 13.71
C PHE A 673 -26.59 -33.94 15.02
N THR A 674 -25.72 -34.11 16.03
CA THR A 674 -25.88 -33.47 17.33
C THR A 674 -25.50 -31.98 17.30
N LYS A 675 -26.01 -31.20 18.28
CA LYS A 675 -25.66 -29.77 18.42
C LYS A 675 -24.15 -29.49 18.51
N GLY A 676 -23.38 -30.43 19.11
CA GLY A 676 -21.92 -30.33 19.18
C GLY A 676 -21.23 -30.54 17.82
N GLN A 677 -21.81 -31.43 16.99
CA GLN A 677 -21.32 -31.67 15.63
C GLN A 677 -21.62 -30.51 14.66
N HIS A 678 -22.65 -29.71 14.95
CA HIS A 678 -22.95 -28.51 14.14
C HIS A 678 -21.91 -27.39 14.28
N LEU A 679 -21.02 -27.45 15.28
CA LEU A 679 -19.93 -26.47 15.41
C LEU A 679 -18.75 -26.93 14.55
N GLU A 680 -18.69 -26.39 13.35
CA GLU A 680 -17.56 -26.61 12.47
C GLU A 680 -16.34 -25.88 13.00
N ARG A 681 -15.17 -26.52 12.95
CA ARG A 681 -13.92 -25.99 13.45
C ARG A 681 -12.76 -26.34 12.54
N LYS A 682 -11.89 -25.39 12.33
CA LYS A 682 -10.60 -25.62 11.70
C LYS A 682 -9.55 -24.94 12.54
N ILE A 683 -8.61 -25.74 13.04
CA ILE A 683 -7.46 -25.29 13.82
C ILE A 683 -6.24 -25.71 13.04
N SER A 684 -5.32 -24.79 12.79
CA SER A 684 -4.05 -25.11 12.13
C SER A 684 -2.91 -24.36 12.77
N LEU A 685 -1.82 -25.09 13.02
CA LEU A 685 -0.55 -24.56 13.49
C LEU A 685 0.47 -24.75 12.36
N SER A 686 0.92 -23.67 11.81
CA SER A 686 1.88 -23.65 10.69
C SER A 686 3.23 -23.16 11.16
N PHE A 687 4.29 -23.81 10.73
CA PHE A 687 5.67 -23.36 10.88
C PHE A 687 6.26 -23.13 9.50
N LEU A 688 6.75 -21.91 9.26
CA LEU A 688 7.36 -21.49 8.00
C LEU A 688 8.85 -21.23 8.21
N ILE A 689 9.67 -21.94 7.47
CA ILE A 689 11.10 -21.70 7.31
C ILE A 689 11.28 -21.03 5.94
N PRO A 690 11.52 -19.72 5.89
CA PRO A 690 11.46 -18.96 4.63
C PRO A 690 12.62 -19.26 3.68
N ASP A 691 13.76 -19.73 4.20
CA ASP A 691 14.90 -20.17 3.42
C ASP A 691 15.50 -21.42 4.10
N LEU A 692 15.42 -22.52 3.40
CA LEU A 692 15.98 -23.79 3.87
C LEU A 692 17.50 -23.75 3.72
N PHE A 693 18.22 -23.15 4.58
CA PHE A 693 19.68 -23.17 4.75
C PHE A 693 20.52 -23.94 3.69
N ILE A 694 20.02 -24.05 2.45
CA ILE A 694 20.72 -24.63 1.32
C ILE A 694 21.35 -23.49 0.52
N PRO A 695 22.69 -23.38 0.51
CA PRO A 695 23.37 -22.30 -0.18
C PRO A 695 22.91 -22.19 -1.64
N LYS A 696 22.56 -20.97 -2.07
CA LYS A 696 22.16 -20.62 -3.44
C LYS A 696 20.80 -21.15 -3.92
N LEU A 697 20.03 -21.89 -3.10
CA LEU A 697 18.69 -22.37 -3.45
C LEU A 697 17.64 -21.76 -2.50
N PRO A 698 16.97 -20.63 -2.87
CA PRO A 698 15.93 -20.03 -2.04
C PRO A 698 14.65 -20.86 -2.09
N LEU A 699 14.62 -21.89 -1.28
CA LEU A 699 13.49 -22.80 -1.15
C LEU A 699 12.91 -22.66 0.25
N SER A 700 11.63 -22.34 0.34
CA SER A 700 10.91 -22.27 1.60
C SER A 700 10.32 -23.62 1.95
N PHE A 701 10.28 -23.91 3.25
CA PHE A 701 9.65 -25.13 3.78
C PHE A 701 8.57 -24.77 4.78
N GLN A 702 7.45 -25.46 4.72
CA GLN A 702 6.34 -25.25 5.64
C GLN A 702 5.84 -26.60 6.18
N ILE A 703 5.55 -26.59 7.47
CA ILE A 703 4.86 -27.70 8.17
C ILE A 703 3.57 -27.13 8.73
N ASP A 704 2.46 -27.78 8.42
CA ASP A 704 1.14 -27.46 8.99
C ASP A 704 0.63 -28.67 9.77
N ALA A 705 0.34 -28.51 11.04
CA ALA A 705 -0.45 -29.43 11.82
C ALA A 705 -1.88 -28.90 11.87
N PHE A 706 -2.87 -29.73 11.56
CA PHE A 706 -4.25 -29.25 11.48
C PHE A 706 -5.26 -30.26 12.06
N HIS A 707 -6.31 -29.70 12.59
CA HIS A 707 -7.56 -30.36 12.92
C HIS A 707 -8.70 -29.68 12.20
N MET A 708 -9.55 -30.44 11.49
CA MET A 708 -10.74 -29.94 10.81
C MET A 708 -11.92 -30.81 11.14
N HIS A 709 -13.02 -30.18 11.50
CA HIS A 709 -14.34 -30.78 11.66
C HIS A 709 -15.37 -29.97 10.88
N TYR A 710 -16.07 -30.57 9.96
CA TYR A 710 -17.08 -29.88 9.16
C TYR A 710 -18.17 -30.82 8.67
N ILE A 711 -19.36 -30.27 8.41
CA ILE A 711 -20.48 -30.93 7.76
C ILE A 711 -20.70 -30.29 6.41
N LYS A 712 -20.51 -31.06 5.35
CA LYS A 712 -20.77 -30.69 3.97
C LYS A 712 -22.00 -31.35 3.39
N SER A 713 -22.34 -30.99 2.17
CA SER A 713 -23.41 -31.60 1.38
C SER A 713 -22.84 -32.39 0.22
N ASN A 714 -23.55 -33.46 -0.15
CA ASN A 714 -23.42 -34.05 -1.46
C ASN A 714 -24.85 -34.28 -2.00
N VAL A 715 -25.22 -33.55 -3.04
CA VAL A 715 -26.57 -33.52 -3.63
C VAL A 715 -27.68 -33.40 -2.58
N GLY A 716 -27.50 -32.49 -1.64
CA GLY A 716 -28.48 -32.18 -0.58
C GLY A 716 -28.47 -33.14 0.61
N LEU A 717 -27.62 -34.16 0.68
CA LEU A 717 -27.44 -35.01 1.86
C LEU A 717 -26.20 -34.60 2.65
N PRO A 718 -26.27 -34.35 3.96
CA PRO A 718 -25.15 -33.99 4.78
C PRO A 718 -24.24 -35.18 5.11
N TYR A 719 -22.96 -34.99 5.10
CA TYR A 719 -21.95 -35.91 5.62
C TYR A 719 -20.94 -35.12 6.48
N MET A 720 -20.31 -35.81 7.43
CA MET A 720 -19.42 -35.21 8.41
C MET A 720 -18.00 -35.76 8.27
N ILE A 721 -17.03 -34.87 8.38
CA ILE A 721 -15.62 -35.25 8.41
C ILE A 721 -14.92 -34.64 9.62
N ASP A 722 -14.16 -35.50 10.29
CA ASP A 722 -13.11 -35.16 11.25
C ASP A 722 -11.77 -35.54 10.65
N LYS A 723 -10.90 -34.57 10.44
CA LYS A 723 -9.60 -34.74 9.81
C LYS A 723 -8.50 -34.16 10.65
N ASN A 724 -7.52 -35.00 11.02
CA ASN A 724 -6.32 -34.61 11.74
C ASN A 724 -5.10 -34.95 10.90
N GLY A 725 -4.20 -34.02 10.71
CA GLY A 725 -3.08 -34.29 9.83
C GLY A 725 -1.90 -33.32 9.94
N LEU A 726 -0.88 -33.74 9.21
CA LEU A 726 0.33 -32.95 8.98
C LEU A 726 0.46 -32.73 7.47
N TYR A 727 0.84 -31.52 7.08
CA TYR A 727 1.16 -31.19 5.70
C TYR A 727 2.58 -30.62 5.64
N PHE A 728 3.42 -31.24 4.85
CA PHE A 728 4.80 -30.84 4.62
C PHE A 728 4.88 -30.29 3.20
N SER A 729 5.39 -29.07 3.01
CA SER A 729 5.51 -28.50 1.68
C SER A 729 6.80 -27.72 1.49
N PHE A 730 7.36 -27.87 0.29
CA PHE A 730 8.43 -27.06 -0.24
C PHE A 730 7.86 -26.15 -1.30
N PHE A 731 8.23 -24.85 -1.27
CA PHE A 731 7.76 -23.92 -2.27
C PHE A 731 8.77 -22.85 -2.62
N ARG A 732 8.63 -22.30 -3.82
CA ARG A 732 9.44 -21.19 -4.30
C ARG A 732 8.56 -20.14 -4.95
N ARG A 733 8.80 -18.87 -4.62
CA ARG A 733 8.30 -17.71 -5.34
C ARG A 733 9.44 -17.12 -6.15
N PHE A 734 9.33 -17.11 -7.46
CA PHE A 734 10.35 -16.52 -8.33
C PHE A 734 10.25 -14.99 -8.37
N ASN A 735 9.02 -14.47 -8.31
CA ASN A 735 8.64 -13.07 -8.13
C ASN A 735 7.20 -13.01 -7.59
N MET A 736 6.52 -11.87 -7.70
CA MET A 736 5.12 -11.76 -7.28
C MET A 736 4.16 -12.58 -8.15
N ASN A 737 4.55 -12.92 -9.39
CA ASN A 737 3.67 -13.50 -10.38
C ASN A 737 3.77 -15.03 -10.48
N TYR A 738 4.88 -15.64 -10.08
CA TYR A 738 5.15 -17.06 -10.29
C TYR A 738 5.35 -17.80 -8.97
N PHE A 739 4.62 -18.88 -8.80
CA PHE A 739 4.69 -19.74 -7.62
C PHE A 739 4.65 -21.20 -8.01
N ILE A 740 5.47 -22.02 -7.36
CA ILE A 740 5.41 -23.48 -7.45
C ILE A 740 5.61 -24.05 -6.06
N SER A 741 4.87 -25.11 -5.74
CA SER A 741 5.05 -25.90 -4.52
C SER A 741 4.83 -27.37 -4.77
N THR A 742 5.53 -28.18 -3.99
CA THR A 742 5.28 -29.62 -3.84
C THR A 742 5.15 -29.95 -2.37
N GLY A 743 4.29 -30.87 -2.02
CA GLY A 743 4.06 -31.23 -0.62
C GLY A 743 3.44 -32.59 -0.48
N VAL A 744 3.35 -33.04 0.77
CA VAL A 744 2.70 -34.29 1.15
C VAL A 744 1.85 -34.04 2.39
N GLU A 745 0.58 -34.38 2.30
CA GLU A 745 -0.32 -34.43 3.43
C GLU A 745 -0.40 -35.86 3.94
N VAL A 746 -0.30 -36.02 5.26
CA VAL A 746 -0.57 -37.27 5.97
C VAL A 746 -1.70 -36.97 6.95
N SER A 747 -2.86 -37.60 6.77
CA SER A 747 -4.04 -37.30 7.58
C SER A 747 -4.81 -38.55 7.99
N TYR A 748 -5.23 -38.58 9.26
CA TYR A 748 -6.20 -39.52 9.75
C TYR A 748 -7.59 -38.87 9.59
N GLN A 749 -8.48 -39.61 8.91
CA GLN A 749 -9.82 -39.13 8.55
C GLN A 749 -10.86 -40.07 9.16
N TYR A 750 -11.81 -39.48 9.89
CA TYR A 750 -13.05 -40.11 10.29
C TYR A 750 -14.19 -39.44 9.54
N GLU A 751 -14.95 -40.23 8.80
CA GLU A 751 -16.08 -39.77 8.01
C GLU A 751 -17.35 -40.48 8.47
N LYS A 752 -18.40 -39.70 8.64
CA LYS A 752 -19.77 -40.21 8.79
C LYS A 752 -20.46 -39.95 7.48
N ASP A 753 -20.40 -40.93 6.58
CA ASP A 753 -20.93 -40.87 5.22
C ASP A 753 -22.32 -41.47 5.16
N TYR A 754 -23.15 -41.02 4.24
CA TYR A 754 -24.50 -41.55 4.08
C TYR A 754 -24.53 -42.72 3.08
N ASN A 755 -25.48 -43.59 3.29
CA ASN A 755 -25.85 -44.68 2.37
C ASN A 755 -27.37 -44.62 2.13
N ILE A 756 -27.80 -44.75 0.90
CA ILE A 756 -29.22 -44.76 0.51
C ILE A 756 -29.58 -46.19 0.22
N ALA A 757 -30.45 -46.76 1.06
CA ALA A 757 -30.97 -48.12 0.85
C ALA A 757 -32.05 -48.15 -0.23
N ASP A 758 -32.32 -49.34 -0.78
CA ASP A 758 -33.47 -49.57 -1.67
C ASP A 758 -34.75 -49.10 -0.99
N GLY A 759 -35.44 -48.14 -1.59
CA GLY A 759 -36.60 -47.47 -0.99
C GLY A 759 -36.36 -46.07 -0.45
N GLY A 760 -35.14 -45.51 -0.61
CA GLY A 760 -34.80 -44.10 -0.32
C GLY A 760 -34.56 -43.79 1.16
N GLU A 761 -34.40 -44.80 2.04
CA GLU A 761 -34.03 -44.59 3.42
C GLU A 761 -32.53 -44.24 3.55
N VAL A 762 -32.23 -43.10 4.22
CA VAL A 762 -30.87 -42.64 4.45
C VAL A 762 -30.35 -43.21 5.75
N SER A 763 -29.27 -43.95 5.66
CA SER A 763 -28.48 -44.45 6.79
C SER A 763 -27.08 -43.86 6.76
N TYR A 764 -26.30 -44.02 7.83
CA TYR A 764 -24.95 -43.49 7.92
C TYR A 764 -23.96 -44.58 8.31
N GLU A 765 -22.88 -44.70 7.51
CA GLU A 765 -21.75 -45.56 7.81
C GLU A 765 -20.57 -44.76 8.33
N LYS A 766 -19.64 -45.38 9.04
CA LYS A 766 -18.46 -44.79 9.58
C LYS A 766 -17.25 -45.31 8.82
N LEU A 767 -16.52 -44.40 8.19
CA LEU A 767 -15.28 -44.71 7.49
C LEU A 767 -14.10 -44.17 8.32
N ASN A 768 -13.05 -44.96 8.46
CA ASN A 768 -11.82 -44.58 9.15
C ASN A 768 -10.65 -44.92 8.27
N ARG A 769 -9.81 -43.93 8.00
CA ARG A 769 -8.68 -44.14 7.10
C ARG A 769 -7.49 -43.24 7.40
N LEU A 770 -6.30 -43.75 7.18
CA LEU A 770 -5.06 -42.97 7.14
C LEU A 770 -4.74 -42.72 5.67
N VAL A 771 -4.66 -41.44 5.28
CA VAL A 771 -4.48 -41.01 3.89
C VAL A 771 -3.17 -40.29 3.73
N ILE A 772 -2.41 -40.66 2.69
CA ILE A 772 -1.20 -39.96 2.27
C ILE A 772 -1.49 -39.33 0.90
N SER A 773 -1.26 -38.01 0.81
CA SER A 773 -1.63 -37.23 -0.38
C SER A 773 -0.45 -36.37 -0.83
N PRO A 774 0.46 -36.88 -1.71
CA PRO A 774 1.42 -36.02 -2.40
C PRO A 774 0.70 -35.08 -3.35
N GLU A 775 1.17 -33.83 -3.38
CA GLU A 775 0.55 -32.75 -4.15
C GLU A 775 1.63 -31.89 -4.84
N ILE A 776 1.33 -31.42 -6.05
CA ILE A 776 2.08 -30.39 -6.76
C ILE A 776 1.08 -29.31 -7.17
N ARG A 777 1.40 -28.05 -6.92
CA ARG A 777 0.59 -26.91 -7.37
C ARG A 777 1.46 -25.76 -7.82
N GLY A 778 0.92 -24.99 -8.76
CA GLY A 778 1.56 -23.76 -9.24
C GLY A 778 0.53 -22.77 -9.70
N TYR A 779 0.92 -21.50 -9.71
CA TYR A 779 0.09 -20.44 -10.28
C TYR A 779 0.92 -19.36 -10.95
N LEU A 780 0.28 -18.72 -11.94
CA LEU A 780 0.71 -17.50 -12.61
C LEU A 780 -0.34 -16.44 -12.32
N ASP A 781 0.05 -15.31 -11.73
CA ASP A 781 -0.87 -14.23 -11.34
C ASP A 781 -0.41 -12.88 -11.91
N PHE A 782 -1.12 -12.39 -12.90
CA PHE A 782 -0.87 -11.12 -13.58
C PHE A 782 -2.02 -10.12 -13.38
N ARG A 783 -2.79 -10.28 -12.31
CA ARG A 783 -3.84 -9.35 -11.95
C ARG A 783 -3.25 -8.05 -11.40
N ASN A 784 -3.91 -6.92 -11.68
CA ASN A 784 -3.51 -5.61 -11.15
C ASN A 784 -3.73 -5.46 -9.63
N SER A 785 -4.62 -6.24 -9.04
CA SER A 785 -4.89 -6.27 -7.59
C SER A 785 -5.23 -7.70 -7.16
N PRO A 786 -4.71 -8.19 -6.04
CA PRO A 786 -5.12 -9.48 -5.49
C PRO A 786 -6.51 -9.44 -4.86
N PHE A 787 -6.95 -8.29 -4.28
CA PHE A 787 -8.19 -8.15 -3.53
C PHE A 787 -9.40 -7.86 -4.41
N PHE A 788 -9.29 -6.88 -5.29
CA PHE A 788 -10.33 -6.49 -6.22
C PHE A 788 -9.73 -6.26 -7.60
N PRO A 789 -9.51 -7.32 -8.39
CA PRO A 789 -8.95 -7.20 -9.71
C PRO A 789 -9.93 -6.61 -10.70
N THR A 790 -9.44 -5.63 -11.48
CA THR A 790 -10.19 -5.00 -12.57
C THR A 790 -9.58 -5.30 -13.93
N LYS A 791 -8.31 -5.75 -13.98
CA LYS A 791 -7.56 -6.06 -15.19
C LYS A 791 -6.55 -7.18 -14.94
N GLY A 792 -6.31 -8.00 -15.97
CA GLY A 792 -5.30 -9.05 -15.94
C GLY A 792 -5.89 -10.44 -15.83
N TRP A 793 -5.05 -11.43 -15.57
CA TRP A 793 -5.46 -12.83 -15.50
C TRP A 793 -4.65 -13.61 -14.46
N LYS A 794 -5.20 -14.74 -14.01
CA LYS A 794 -4.55 -15.71 -13.13
C LYS A 794 -4.83 -17.11 -13.63
N LEU A 795 -3.79 -17.95 -13.71
CA LEU A 795 -3.86 -19.38 -14.01
C LEU A 795 -3.35 -20.15 -12.80
N ALA A 796 -4.06 -21.19 -12.37
CA ALA A 796 -3.58 -22.10 -11.35
C ALA A 796 -3.81 -23.55 -11.77
N LEU A 797 -2.83 -24.40 -11.42
CA LEU A 797 -2.86 -25.85 -11.67
C LEU A 797 -2.51 -26.58 -10.38
N ARG A 798 -3.21 -27.69 -10.13
CA ARG A 798 -3.01 -28.56 -8.99
C ARG A 798 -3.12 -30.02 -9.42
N TYR A 799 -2.18 -30.83 -8.97
CA TYR A 799 -2.22 -32.27 -9.03
C TYR A 799 -2.09 -32.85 -7.63
N VAL A 800 -2.95 -33.78 -7.27
CA VAL A 800 -2.86 -34.51 -6.02
C VAL A 800 -3.13 -36.00 -6.28
N ASN A 801 -2.35 -36.86 -5.62
CA ASN A 801 -2.64 -38.28 -5.56
C ASN A 801 -3.04 -38.62 -4.11
N LYS A 802 -4.23 -39.16 -3.90
CA LYS A 802 -4.66 -39.60 -2.57
C LYS A 802 -4.58 -41.10 -2.50
N SER A 803 -3.95 -41.62 -1.43
CA SER A 803 -3.84 -43.05 -1.18
C SER A 803 -4.16 -43.37 0.26
N SER A 804 -5.20 -44.10 0.52
CA SER A 804 -5.52 -44.65 1.83
C SER A 804 -4.64 -45.86 2.10
N VAL A 805 -3.78 -45.76 3.15
CA VAL A 805 -2.83 -46.81 3.49
C VAL A 805 -3.28 -47.70 4.64
N TYR A 806 -4.26 -47.24 5.42
CA TYR A 806 -4.86 -48.00 6.53
C TYR A 806 -6.37 -47.68 6.62
N GLY A 807 -7.17 -48.66 7.04
CA GLY A 807 -8.63 -48.60 7.10
C GLY A 807 -9.26 -48.85 5.75
N ASP A 808 -10.33 -48.09 5.45
CA ASP A 808 -11.05 -48.18 4.18
C ASP A 808 -10.14 -47.74 3.03
N LYS A 809 -9.77 -48.71 2.21
CA LYS A 809 -8.73 -48.48 1.17
C LYS A 809 -9.33 -47.89 -0.09
N ASN A 810 -8.82 -46.73 -0.47
CA ASN A 810 -9.03 -46.17 -1.80
C ASN A 810 -7.76 -45.48 -2.31
N ARG A 811 -7.68 -45.34 -3.60
CA ARG A 811 -6.61 -44.62 -4.27
C ARG A 811 -7.12 -43.93 -5.52
N PHE A 812 -6.79 -42.64 -5.66
CA PHE A 812 -7.13 -41.87 -6.85
C PHE A 812 -6.17 -40.70 -7.05
N SER A 813 -6.18 -40.21 -8.29
CA SER A 813 -5.48 -38.97 -8.64
C SER A 813 -6.47 -37.90 -9.03
N GLN A 814 -6.20 -36.64 -8.70
CA GLN A 814 -7.02 -35.50 -9.11
C GLN A 814 -6.13 -34.44 -9.75
N VAL A 815 -6.58 -33.97 -10.91
CA VAL A 815 -5.99 -32.81 -11.61
C VAL A 815 -7.04 -31.71 -11.62
N GLU A 816 -6.67 -30.51 -11.23
CA GLU A 816 -7.52 -29.34 -11.21
C GLU A 816 -6.81 -28.16 -11.84
N GLY A 817 -7.51 -27.45 -12.72
CA GLY A 817 -7.02 -26.25 -13.36
C GLY A 817 -8.06 -25.14 -13.36
N ASN A 818 -7.63 -23.90 -13.12
CA ASN A 818 -8.51 -22.75 -13.25
C ASN A 818 -7.81 -21.57 -13.89
N ILE A 819 -8.61 -20.75 -14.59
CA ILE A 819 -8.17 -19.47 -15.16
C ILE A 819 -9.22 -18.40 -14.83
N ALA A 820 -8.76 -17.28 -14.33
CA ALA A 820 -9.56 -16.08 -14.09
C ALA A 820 -9.06 -14.96 -15.00
N VAL A 821 -9.96 -14.27 -15.70
CA VAL A 821 -9.65 -13.15 -16.60
C VAL A 821 -10.51 -11.95 -16.24
N TYR A 822 -9.91 -10.78 -16.17
CA TYR A 822 -10.56 -9.52 -15.86
C TYR A 822 -10.30 -8.52 -16.98
N ILE A 823 -11.37 -7.99 -17.59
CA ILE A 823 -11.31 -7.09 -18.73
C ILE A 823 -12.18 -5.87 -18.43
N PRO A 824 -11.60 -4.67 -18.30
CA PRO A 824 -12.38 -3.44 -18.24
C PRO A 824 -13.02 -3.21 -19.62
N LEU A 825 -14.33 -3.04 -19.67
CA LEU A 825 -15.08 -2.84 -20.93
C LEU A 825 -15.39 -1.37 -21.20
N THR A 826 -15.37 -0.52 -20.19
CA THR A 826 -15.56 0.92 -20.35
C THR A 826 -14.22 1.59 -20.53
N TYR A 827 -14.15 2.29 -21.63
CA TYR A 827 -13.02 3.11 -21.99
C TYR A 827 -13.51 4.53 -22.20
N ARG A 828 -12.73 5.48 -21.74
CA ARG A 828 -12.85 6.87 -22.16
C ARG A 828 -12.03 6.99 -23.43
N VAL A 829 -12.62 7.54 -24.46
CA VAL A 829 -11.85 8.03 -25.58
C VAL A 829 -11.37 9.41 -25.14
N ASN A 830 -10.08 9.55 -24.88
CA ASN A 830 -9.50 10.84 -24.60
C ASN A 830 -9.47 11.69 -25.88
N PHE A 831 -9.12 12.95 -25.78
CA PHE A 831 -9.04 13.85 -26.93
C PHE A 831 -8.03 13.37 -28.00
N ALA A 832 -7.10 12.48 -27.65
CA ALA A 832 -6.17 11.86 -28.57
C ALA A 832 -6.74 10.64 -29.32
N GLY A 833 -7.99 10.24 -29.04
CA GLY A 833 -8.59 9.03 -29.58
C GLY A 833 -8.15 7.72 -28.94
N ASP A 834 -7.30 7.75 -27.89
CA ASP A 834 -6.91 6.57 -27.15
C ASP A 834 -7.97 6.09 -26.17
N ARG A 835 -7.99 4.77 -25.95
CA ARG A 835 -8.95 4.18 -25.01
C ARG A 835 -8.32 4.02 -23.63
N GLU A 836 -8.79 4.79 -22.66
CA GLU A 836 -8.42 4.64 -21.25
C GLU A 836 -9.48 3.83 -20.50
N ALA A 837 -9.04 2.86 -19.69
CA ALA A 837 -9.96 2.00 -18.93
C ALA A 837 -10.53 2.77 -17.72
N LEU A 838 -11.82 3.03 -17.73
CA LEU A 838 -12.52 3.73 -16.62
C LEU A 838 -12.96 2.80 -15.48
N ASN A 839 -12.82 1.48 -15.66
CA ASN A 839 -13.28 0.47 -14.69
C ASN A 839 -14.77 0.64 -14.25
N ARG A 840 -15.59 1.27 -15.05
CA ARG A 840 -17.02 1.42 -14.78
C ARG A 840 -17.78 0.12 -15.07
N ILE A 841 -17.37 -0.59 -16.12
CA ILE A 841 -17.88 -1.91 -16.45
C ILE A 841 -16.69 -2.85 -16.56
N ILE A 842 -16.71 -3.92 -15.75
CA ILE A 842 -15.65 -4.93 -15.72
C ILE A 842 -16.28 -6.27 -16.10
N TYR A 843 -15.74 -6.93 -17.12
CA TYR A 843 -16.06 -8.31 -17.42
C TYR A 843 -15.08 -9.23 -16.68
N HIS A 844 -15.62 -10.20 -15.96
CA HIS A 844 -14.87 -11.24 -15.28
C HIS A 844 -15.31 -12.60 -15.78
N ALA A 845 -14.38 -13.36 -16.32
CA ALA A 845 -14.57 -14.76 -16.68
C ALA A 845 -13.71 -15.65 -15.77
N TYR A 846 -14.32 -16.71 -15.25
CA TYR A 846 -13.62 -17.70 -14.45
C TYR A 846 -13.99 -19.08 -14.96
N ILE A 847 -13.00 -19.84 -15.40
CA ILE A 847 -13.15 -21.23 -15.88
C ILE A 847 -12.41 -22.14 -14.93
N GLN A 848 -13.03 -23.22 -14.53
CA GLN A 848 -12.40 -24.27 -13.76
C GLN A 848 -12.82 -25.64 -14.26
N SER A 849 -11.87 -26.55 -14.28
CA SER A 849 -12.08 -27.95 -14.62
C SER A 849 -11.31 -28.85 -13.66
N ALA A 850 -11.89 -29.95 -13.27
CA ALA A 850 -11.21 -31.00 -12.51
C ALA A 850 -11.58 -32.38 -12.99
N ILE A 851 -10.58 -33.24 -12.97
CA ILE A 851 -10.74 -34.68 -13.29
C ILE A 851 -10.22 -35.50 -12.12
N LEU A 852 -11.01 -36.50 -11.71
CA LEU A 852 -10.67 -37.49 -10.72
C LEU A 852 -10.52 -38.85 -11.42
N ILE A 853 -9.39 -39.48 -11.22
CA ILE A 853 -9.02 -40.76 -11.83
C ILE A 853 -8.92 -41.80 -10.72
N PRO A 854 -9.96 -42.64 -10.50
CA PRO A 854 -9.89 -43.72 -9.51
C PRO A 854 -8.88 -44.79 -9.94
N HIS A 855 -8.11 -45.31 -9.00
CA HIS A 855 -7.19 -46.41 -9.22
C HIS A 855 -7.62 -47.66 -8.50
N SER A 856 -8.17 -47.56 -7.29
CA SER A 856 -8.69 -48.68 -6.51
C SER A 856 -9.58 -48.21 -5.36
N GLY A 857 -10.48 -49.06 -4.93
CA GLY A 857 -11.39 -48.85 -3.80
C GLY A 857 -12.61 -47.99 -4.12
N LYS A 858 -13.56 -47.89 -3.17
CA LYS A 858 -14.76 -47.06 -3.30
C LYS A 858 -14.43 -45.62 -2.86
N LEU A 859 -14.94 -44.66 -3.60
CA LEU A 859 -14.81 -43.24 -3.23
C LEU A 859 -15.88 -42.90 -2.18
N SER A 860 -15.52 -42.06 -1.21
CA SER A 860 -16.46 -41.51 -0.24
C SER A 860 -17.05 -40.19 -0.74
N SER A 861 -18.09 -39.70 -0.02
CA SER A 861 -18.66 -38.39 -0.37
C SER A 861 -17.66 -37.21 -0.29
N ASP A 862 -16.57 -37.32 0.46
CA ASP A 862 -15.52 -36.28 0.44
C ASP A 862 -14.53 -36.41 -0.72
N ASP A 863 -14.41 -37.58 -1.30
CA ASP A 863 -13.46 -37.85 -2.38
C ASP A 863 -13.99 -37.42 -3.76
N VAL A 864 -15.31 -37.55 -4.00
CA VAL A 864 -15.93 -37.21 -5.29
C VAL A 864 -15.94 -35.73 -5.58
N LEU A 865 -15.92 -35.39 -6.87
CA LEU A 865 -16.05 -34.01 -7.31
C LEU A 865 -17.51 -33.54 -7.16
N LYS A 866 -17.69 -32.26 -6.85
CA LYS A 866 -18.98 -31.65 -6.61
C LYS A 866 -19.09 -30.32 -7.35
N LEU A 867 -20.34 -29.96 -7.69
CA LEU A 867 -20.63 -28.70 -8.37
C LEU A 867 -21.93 -28.10 -7.84
N GLY A 868 -22.06 -26.79 -7.92
CA GLY A 868 -23.15 -25.97 -7.38
C GLY A 868 -22.68 -25.03 -6.27
N GLY A 869 -23.37 -23.91 -6.10
CA GLY A 869 -23.09 -22.91 -5.06
C GLY A 869 -22.38 -21.65 -5.54
N ASN A 870 -22.13 -20.76 -4.60
CA ASN A 870 -21.60 -19.41 -4.84
C ASN A 870 -20.21 -19.37 -5.47
N THR A 871 -19.41 -20.43 -5.32
CA THR A 871 -18.05 -20.52 -5.85
C THR A 871 -17.99 -21.20 -7.23
N THR A 872 -19.04 -21.88 -7.66
CA THR A 872 -19.13 -22.64 -8.89
C THR A 872 -20.27 -22.14 -9.79
N VAL A 873 -21.41 -22.85 -9.87
CA VAL A 873 -22.58 -22.44 -10.66
C VAL A 873 -23.66 -21.90 -9.72
N ARG A 874 -23.88 -20.58 -9.75
CA ARG A 874 -24.66 -19.85 -8.74
C ARG A 874 -26.18 -20.03 -8.76
N GLY A 875 -26.74 -20.71 -9.71
CA GLY A 875 -28.18 -21.07 -9.73
C GLY A 875 -28.54 -22.32 -8.92
N PHE A 876 -27.54 -22.98 -8.32
CA PHE A 876 -27.68 -24.20 -7.53
C PHE A 876 -27.21 -23.95 -6.09
N PHE A 877 -27.77 -24.71 -5.15
CA PHE A 877 -27.20 -24.71 -3.80
C PHE A 877 -25.82 -25.38 -3.79
N THR A 878 -25.10 -25.17 -2.69
CA THR A 878 -23.77 -25.76 -2.52
C THR A 878 -23.80 -27.26 -2.71
N ASP A 879 -23.00 -27.76 -3.67
CA ASP A 879 -22.86 -29.17 -4.00
C ASP A 879 -24.20 -29.89 -4.41
N GLU A 880 -25.14 -29.15 -5.00
CA GLU A 880 -26.45 -29.67 -5.39
C GLU A 880 -26.51 -30.31 -6.79
N LEU A 881 -25.59 -29.88 -7.68
CA LEU A 881 -25.62 -30.32 -9.06
C LEU A 881 -25.13 -31.78 -9.19
N ALA A 882 -26.05 -32.65 -9.57
CA ALA A 882 -25.77 -34.07 -9.78
C ALA A 882 -25.41 -34.41 -11.24
N PRO A 883 -24.65 -35.47 -11.51
CA PRO A 883 -24.47 -36.02 -12.85
C PRO A 883 -25.80 -36.38 -13.51
N ASN A 884 -25.86 -36.40 -14.85
CA ASN A 884 -27.07 -36.48 -15.65
C ASN A 884 -27.99 -37.66 -15.35
N ASP A 885 -27.48 -38.81 -14.91
CA ASP A 885 -28.17 -40.10 -14.91
C ASP A 885 -28.48 -40.64 -13.50
N GLN A 886 -28.10 -39.91 -12.44
CA GLN A 886 -28.23 -40.40 -11.05
C GLN A 886 -29.15 -39.54 -10.22
N LYS A 887 -30.47 -39.87 -10.23
CA LYS A 887 -31.45 -39.19 -9.38
C LYS A 887 -31.60 -39.82 -7.98
N GLU A 888 -31.19 -41.03 -7.76
CA GLU A 888 -31.54 -41.81 -6.54
C GLU A 888 -30.31 -42.36 -5.79
N GLU A 889 -29.14 -42.49 -6.42
CA GLU A 889 -27.91 -42.97 -5.78
C GLU A 889 -26.96 -41.82 -5.45
N ALA A 890 -26.00 -42.09 -4.55
CA ALA A 890 -24.96 -41.13 -4.20
C ALA A 890 -24.11 -40.78 -5.45
N PRO A 891 -24.18 -39.58 -5.98
CA PRO A 891 -23.51 -39.26 -7.26
C PRO A 891 -22.00 -39.30 -7.14
N GLU A 892 -21.36 -40.10 -7.97
CA GLU A 892 -19.91 -40.19 -8.11
C GLU A 892 -19.44 -39.26 -9.23
N GLY A 893 -19.35 -37.94 -8.95
CA GLY A 893 -18.78 -37.00 -9.93
C GLY A 893 -17.28 -37.19 -10.05
N LYS A 894 -16.79 -37.50 -11.27
CA LYS A 894 -15.34 -37.70 -11.54
C LYS A 894 -14.77 -36.68 -12.49
N PHE A 895 -15.61 -35.93 -13.18
CA PHE A 895 -15.18 -34.84 -14.04
C PHE A 895 -16.16 -33.67 -13.94
N TYR A 896 -15.65 -32.44 -13.78
CA TYR A 896 -16.45 -31.24 -14.00
C TYR A 896 -15.72 -30.21 -14.82
N MET A 897 -16.51 -29.39 -15.48
CA MET A 897 -16.09 -28.14 -16.09
C MET A 897 -17.18 -27.10 -15.90
N PHE A 898 -16.81 -25.92 -15.48
CA PHE A 898 -17.72 -24.79 -15.41
C PHE A 898 -17.04 -23.48 -15.80
N MET A 899 -17.88 -22.55 -16.25
CA MET A 899 -17.48 -21.18 -16.52
C MET A 899 -18.45 -20.21 -15.85
N ARG A 900 -17.92 -19.25 -15.16
CA ARG A 900 -18.63 -18.11 -14.60
C ARG A 900 -18.33 -16.89 -15.43
N ASN A 901 -19.37 -16.18 -15.83
CA ASN A 901 -19.27 -14.92 -16.54
C ASN A 901 -19.99 -13.86 -15.72
N GLU A 902 -19.34 -12.76 -15.49
CA GLU A 902 -19.81 -11.70 -14.61
C GLU A 902 -19.54 -10.34 -15.21
N LEU A 903 -20.57 -9.50 -15.29
CA LEU A 903 -20.47 -8.10 -15.60
C LEU A 903 -20.70 -7.28 -14.33
N ARG A 904 -19.73 -6.48 -13.96
CA ARG A 904 -19.74 -5.58 -12.80
C ARG A 904 -19.92 -4.16 -13.28
N PHE A 905 -21.01 -3.52 -12.87
CA PHE A 905 -21.34 -2.12 -13.18
C PHE A 905 -21.12 -1.27 -11.95
N ARG A 906 -20.15 -0.38 -12.00
CA ARG A 906 -19.87 0.57 -10.91
C ARG A 906 -20.97 1.62 -10.82
N VAL A 907 -21.64 1.71 -9.67
CA VAL A 907 -22.74 2.64 -9.43
C VAL A 907 -22.22 3.87 -8.71
N ILE A 908 -21.59 3.69 -7.57
CA ILE A 908 -21.04 4.75 -6.72
C ILE A 908 -19.76 4.21 -6.08
N SER A 909 -18.67 4.98 -6.11
CA SER A 909 -17.41 4.64 -5.45
C SER A 909 -17.04 3.15 -5.54
N ASP A 910 -17.24 2.38 -4.50
CA ASP A 910 -16.89 0.96 -4.39
C ASP A 910 -18.10 0.01 -4.46
N LEU A 911 -19.29 0.52 -4.81
CA LEU A 911 -20.51 -0.26 -4.97
C LEU A 911 -20.74 -0.62 -6.45
N TYR A 912 -20.96 -1.91 -6.69
CA TYR A 912 -21.20 -2.47 -8.02
C TYR A 912 -22.54 -3.22 -8.06
N ILE A 913 -23.26 -3.06 -9.17
CA ILE A 913 -24.30 -3.99 -9.58
C ILE A 913 -23.64 -5.09 -10.40
N VAL A 914 -23.96 -6.33 -10.08
CA VAL A 914 -23.37 -7.50 -10.73
C VAL A 914 -24.46 -8.24 -11.47
N GLY A 915 -24.26 -8.51 -12.75
CA GLY A 915 -25.05 -9.45 -13.51
C GLY A 915 -24.16 -10.64 -13.90
N PHE A 916 -24.68 -11.84 -13.86
CA PHE A 916 -23.91 -13.02 -14.19
C PHE A 916 -24.67 -14.05 -15.02
N PHE A 917 -23.90 -14.84 -15.78
CA PHE A 917 -24.35 -16.02 -16.50
C PHE A 917 -23.31 -17.12 -16.33
N ASP A 918 -23.69 -18.20 -15.65
CA ASP A 918 -22.81 -19.32 -15.34
C ASP A 918 -23.28 -20.55 -16.09
N PHE A 919 -22.35 -21.37 -16.52
CA PHE A 919 -22.68 -22.69 -17.05
C PHE A 919 -21.61 -23.70 -16.64
N GLY A 920 -22.02 -24.91 -16.47
CA GLY A 920 -21.16 -26.02 -16.10
C GLY A 920 -21.90 -27.31 -15.96
N ASN A 921 -21.17 -28.39 -15.88
CA ASN A 921 -21.75 -29.70 -15.58
C ASN A 921 -20.76 -30.57 -14.83
N LEU A 922 -21.33 -31.57 -14.17
CA LEU A 922 -20.64 -32.64 -13.46
C LEU A 922 -20.98 -33.96 -14.16
N TRP A 923 -19.95 -34.74 -14.48
CA TRP A 923 -20.11 -36.04 -15.13
C TRP A 923 -19.48 -37.13 -14.26
N GLU A 924 -20.06 -38.31 -14.35
CA GLU A 924 -19.52 -39.50 -13.69
C GLU A 924 -18.17 -39.94 -14.31
N GLN A 925 -18.01 -39.76 -15.60
CA GLN A 925 -16.77 -40.06 -16.35
C GLN A 925 -16.56 -39.05 -17.47
N VAL A 926 -15.31 -38.87 -17.87
CA VAL A 926 -14.97 -38.01 -19.01
C VAL A 926 -15.62 -38.53 -20.34
N SER A 927 -15.77 -39.83 -20.48
CA SER A 927 -16.44 -40.43 -21.63
C SER A 927 -17.90 -40.05 -21.81
N HIS A 928 -18.56 -39.62 -20.71
CA HIS A 928 -19.96 -39.18 -20.73
C HIS A 928 -20.13 -37.69 -21.07
N VAL A 929 -19.04 -37.02 -21.43
CA VAL A 929 -19.12 -35.63 -21.91
C VAL A 929 -19.77 -35.63 -23.29
N GLY A 930 -20.95 -35.05 -23.40
CA GLY A 930 -21.74 -35.04 -24.63
C GLY A 930 -22.96 -35.96 -24.60
N ASP A 931 -23.07 -36.85 -23.61
CA ASP A 931 -24.26 -37.66 -23.39
C ASP A 931 -25.33 -36.84 -22.69
N GLY A 932 -26.52 -36.68 -23.28
CA GLY A 932 -27.60 -35.88 -22.70
C GLY A 932 -27.34 -34.35 -22.72
N GLU A 933 -27.64 -33.68 -21.59
CA GLU A 933 -27.38 -32.23 -21.47
C GLU A 933 -25.90 -31.94 -21.25
N VAL A 934 -25.29 -31.28 -22.23
CA VAL A 934 -23.85 -30.95 -22.15
C VAL A 934 -23.56 -30.00 -21.01
N PHE A 935 -24.39 -28.95 -20.80
CA PHE A 935 -24.22 -27.99 -19.73
C PHE A 935 -25.52 -27.62 -19.04
N ARG A 936 -25.41 -27.32 -17.75
CA ARG A 936 -26.44 -26.69 -16.92
C ARG A 936 -26.16 -25.20 -16.86
N TYR A 937 -27.22 -24.40 -16.88
CA TYR A 937 -27.14 -22.95 -17.01
C TYR A 937 -27.77 -22.25 -15.82
N ALA A 938 -27.15 -21.18 -15.37
CA ALA A 938 -27.68 -20.30 -14.36
C ALA A 938 -27.44 -18.82 -14.73
N SER A 939 -28.38 -17.98 -14.40
CA SER A 939 -28.25 -16.52 -14.56
C SER A 939 -28.73 -15.81 -13.32
N GLY A 940 -28.26 -14.62 -13.10
CA GLY A 940 -28.68 -13.86 -11.93
C GLY A 940 -27.99 -12.54 -11.78
N GLY A 941 -28.14 -11.94 -10.59
CA GLY A 941 -27.52 -10.66 -10.31
C GLY A 941 -27.55 -10.33 -8.83
N GLY A 942 -26.92 -9.22 -8.49
CA GLY A 942 -26.84 -8.77 -7.11
C GLY A 942 -26.00 -7.51 -6.94
N LEU A 943 -25.65 -7.26 -5.70
CA LEU A 943 -24.84 -6.13 -5.28
C LEU A 943 -23.49 -6.61 -4.73
N MET A 944 -22.44 -5.88 -5.06
CA MET A 944 -21.10 -6.13 -4.58
C MET A 944 -20.49 -4.83 -4.07
N TYR A 945 -20.01 -4.84 -2.84
CA TYR A 945 -19.26 -3.74 -2.25
C TYR A 945 -17.77 -4.12 -2.16
N ALA A 946 -16.91 -3.39 -2.84
CA ALA A 946 -15.47 -3.60 -2.82
C ALA A 946 -14.86 -2.90 -1.61
N SER A 947 -14.38 -3.65 -0.62
CA SER A 947 -13.70 -3.10 0.55
C SER A 947 -12.18 -3.35 0.47
N PRO A 948 -11.37 -2.61 1.24
CA PRO A 948 -9.92 -2.84 1.29
C PRO A 948 -9.50 -4.26 1.73
N ILE A 949 -10.39 -4.99 2.40
CA ILE A 949 -10.16 -6.34 2.93
C ILE A 949 -10.86 -7.45 2.12
N GLY A 950 -11.51 -7.11 1.00
CA GLY A 950 -12.26 -8.05 0.16
C GLY A 950 -13.61 -7.51 -0.26
N SER A 951 -14.35 -8.24 -1.11
CA SER A 951 -15.68 -7.84 -1.55
C SER A 951 -16.80 -8.52 -0.76
N ILE A 952 -17.79 -7.75 -0.34
CA ILE A 952 -19.04 -8.24 0.23
C ILE A 952 -20.03 -8.34 -0.92
N THR A 953 -20.57 -9.52 -1.15
CA THR A 953 -21.48 -9.78 -2.27
C THR A 953 -22.79 -10.41 -1.78
N ALA A 954 -23.91 -9.86 -2.25
CA ALA A 954 -25.25 -10.41 -2.06
C ALA A 954 -25.89 -10.58 -3.43
N GLN A 955 -26.26 -11.79 -3.81
CA GLN A 955 -26.75 -12.10 -5.16
C GLN A 955 -27.79 -13.23 -5.17
N ALA A 956 -28.71 -13.16 -6.12
CA ALA A 956 -29.66 -14.20 -6.41
C ALA A 956 -29.32 -14.85 -7.76
N GLY A 957 -29.37 -16.17 -7.80
CA GLY A 957 -29.17 -16.99 -8.99
C GLY A 957 -30.39 -17.81 -9.34
N PHE A 958 -30.69 -17.94 -10.62
CA PHE A 958 -31.77 -18.71 -11.13
C PHE A 958 -31.24 -19.89 -11.96
N ASN A 959 -31.70 -21.11 -11.65
CA ASN A 959 -31.46 -22.26 -12.48
C ASN A 959 -32.37 -22.14 -13.71
N LEU A 960 -31.81 -22.00 -14.90
CA LEU A 960 -32.61 -21.75 -16.12
C LEU A 960 -33.35 -22.97 -16.62
N LYS A 961 -32.95 -24.16 -16.17
CA LYS A 961 -33.64 -25.43 -16.55
C LYS A 961 -33.59 -26.39 -15.36
N PRO A 962 -34.44 -26.14 -14.33
CA PRO A 962 -34.45 -26.97 -13.14
C PRO A 962 -34.99 -28.35 -13.46
N ARG A 963 -34.41 -29.42 -12.91
CA ARG A 963 -34.90 -30.78 -12.92
C ARG A 963 -35.83 -31.00 -11.74
N GLU A 964 -36.59 -32.11 -11.77
CA GLU A 964 -37.44 -32.48 -10.67
C GLU A 964 -36.63 -32.65 -9.37
N GLY A 965 -37.04 -31.94 -8.32
CA GLY A 965 -36.35 -31.91 -7.01
C GLY A 965 -35.23 -30.89 -6.88
N GLU A 966 -34.87 -30.17 -7.96
CA GLU A 966 -33.92 -29.05 -7.89
C GLU A 966 -34.62 -27.72 -7.60
N ASN A 967 -33.87 -26.80 -6.99
CA ASN A 967 -34.38 -25.46 -6.72
C ASN A 967 -34.34 -24.59 -7.98
N VAL A 968 -35.35 -23.73 -8.14
CA VAL A 968 -35.44 -22.76 -9.24
C VAL A 968 -34.55 -21.57 -9.01
N TRP A 969 -34.32 -21.18 -7.78
CA TRP A 969 -33.51 -20.03 -7.43
C TRP A 969 -32.72 -20.24 -6.14
N THR A 970 -31.62 -19.51 -6.01
CA THR A 970 -30.74 -19.54 -4.86
C THR A 970 -30.40 -18.13 -4.46
N PHE A 971 -30.03 -17.93 -3.20
CA PHE A 971 -29.55 -16.65 -2.68
C PHE A 971 -28.23 -16.84 -1.94
N HIS A 972 -27.26 -16.00 -2.27
CA HIS A 972 -25.92 -16.08 -1.71
C HIS A 972 -25.51 -14.75 -1.11
N ILE A 973 -25.04 -14.79 0.14
CA ILE A 973 -24.32 -13.69 0.79
C ILE A 973 -22.95 -14.23 1.19
N TYR A 974 -21.91 -13.55 0.79
CA TYR A 974 -20.56 -13.96 1.16
C TYR A 974 -19.59 -12.79 1.17
N LEU A 975 -18.60 -12.89 2.03
CA LEU A 975 -17.40 -12.05 2.03
C LEU A 975 -16.31 -12.83 1.31
N SER A 976 -15.90 -12.38 0.13
CA SER A 976 -14.72 -12.91 -0.53
C SER A 976 -13.49 -12.28 0.14
N THR A 977 -12.97 -12.94 1.15
CA THR A 977 -11.63 -12.64 1.67
C THR A 977 -10.62 -13.51 0.93
N LEU A 978 -9.40 -13.02 0.83
CA LEU A 978 -8.27 -13.77 0.29
C LEU A 978 -7.98 -15.05 1.05
#